data_973c1fc3a75c939426fb6ee263620f93
#
_entry.id   973c1fc3a75c939426fb6ee263620f93
#
_cell.length_a   1.000
_cell.length_b   1.000
_cell.length_c   1.000
_cell.angle_alpha   90.00
_cell.angle_beta   90.00
_cell.angle_gamma   90.00
#
_symmetry.space_group_name_H-M   'P 1'
#
loop_
_entity.id
_entity.type
_entity.pdbx_description
1 polymer ?
#
loop_
_entity_poly.entity_id
_entity_poly.type
_entity_poly.pdbx_seq_one_letter_code
_entity_poly.pdbx_strand_id
1 'polypeptide(L)'
;SDSARAVLAAAGSDPNKAVLSGVTRVDSNGLYVAVDTVLANGAQVRFYRYAPGPAAQYTVYFSFVGAGKGEYVRRQSLVYEWMGPGNGDYQPVRFLPLPQSLSLLDLHLALSPRKDVGITGEFGRTIFDANRFSPLDDAQNAGNAYRVTAAFSPRHVKVGTMDIGSFDLSMNERFVDRRFVPIDRTNDIEFGRKWGLDSAQALNEEIQEASLKYLPVGWLTVGGGYGKNTRGDAFRSVRNDATLSLQGEGLPTVNYLLESVRSKDYTLDNASRWTRQKGAAAFVIGIVTPAFRFETEDRQLRSLTSGAINPGSFRYALWAPRITVRDWGKISLSGELEWRTDDLVAGQSVVRASKSFTQAYGLRLSEWNNLTSSLDVTLRTKRLAPEFTGPGNTDVSTVLVKSQSRYAPLNRGVVTDLVYQVATEQTSQLERVFVQVAQGAGNYRYLGDLNGNGIAEESEFVPARFDGDYIAVTVPTDRFLPIIDLKTSVRLRIDPRLFLASNEGFIRSIASTVSAETYIRIEEKSSEEDLKQIYLLHFSRFLRESTTIAGSQLLTQDLFLFEGKPEFSARFRFSQRKGLNQFTSATERTYGRERSLRLRWQLISELSNQIDLVNSQDRVTSLQQTSRLRDISSNSISLDFSYRPQQEIEVGCKLVSGNSIDRYQQPEQSADINTQTLRFVYAMRGAGQIRAEIAREEVGLRGVSTVFPFELTGGRVEGKTWVWRAGLDYRVTQFIQATMNYDGRSEGGRQPVHTARAEVRAFF
;
A
#
# COMPACT_ATOMS: atom_id res chain seq x y z
N SER A 1 2.09 -35.03 -1.71
CA SER A 1 1.66 -36.43 -1.97
C SER A 1 2.41 -36.99 -3.17
N ASP A 2 2.51 -38.30 -3.30
CA ASP A 2 3.18 -38.96 -4.42
C ASP A 2 2.50 -38.62 -5.76
N SER A 3 1.19 -38.48 -5.75
CA SER A 3 0.43 -38.03 -6.94
C SER A 3 0.82 -36.63 -7.40
N ALA A 4 0.99 -35.67 -6.47
CA ALA A 4 1.45 -34.32 -6.80
C ALA A 4 2.87 -34.34 -7.38
N ARG A 5 3.76 -35.17 -6.82
CA ARG A 5 5.12 -35.33 -7.29
C ARG A 5 5.19 -35.95 -8.71
N ALA A 6 4.35 -36.94 -8.98
CA ALA A 6 4.23 -37.55 -10.32
C ALA A 6 3.73 -36.53 -11.36
N VAL A 7 2.72 -35.73 -11.01
CA VAL A 7 2.22 -34.64 -11.88
C VAL A 7 3.30 -33.61 -12.15
N LEU A 8 4.04 -33.17 -11.14
CA LEU A 8 5.15 -32.24 -11.31
C LEU A 8 6.26 -32.84 -12.19
N ALA A 9 6.63 -34.11 -11.99
CA ALA A 9 7.65 -34.78 -12.80
C ALA A 9 7.27 -34.85 -14.30
N ALA A 10 5.98 -35.01 -14.59
CA ALA A 10 5.48 -35.07 -15.96
C ALA A 10 5.23 -33.69 -16.61
N ALA A 11 5.14 -32.63 -15.81
CA ALA A 11 4.76 -31.30 -16.29
C ALA A 11 5.89 -30.59 -17.08
N GLY A 12 7.15 -30.98 -16.91
CA GLY A 12 8.27 -30.23 -17.45
C GLY A 12 8.35 -28.83 -16.84
N SER A 13 8.74 -27.86 -17.63
CA SER A 13 8.79 -26.44 -17.26
C SER A 13 7.46 -25.68 -17.49
N ASP A 14 6.40 -26.39 -17.90
CA ASP A 14 5.10 -25.78 -18.20
C ASP A 14 4.17 -25.81 -16.97
N PRO A 15 3.89 -24.68 -16.31
CA PRO A 15 3.02 -24.63 -15.13
C PRO A 15 1.57 -25.03 -15.45
N ASN A 16 1.13 -24.91 -16.71
CA ASN A 16 -0.23 -25.29 -17.11
C ASN A 16 -0.43 -26.80 -17.17
N LYS A 17 0.65 -27.60 -17.20
CA LYS A 17 0.60 -29.07 -17.13
C LYS A 17 0.65 -29.60 -15.71
N ALA A 18 1.02 -28.79 -14.74
CA ALA A 18 1.10 -29.17 -13.33
C ALA A 18 -0.28 -29.04 -12.65
N VAL A 19 -1.22 -29.89 -13.04
CA VAL A 19 -2.65 -29.76 -12.69
C VAL A 19 -3.11 -30.97 -11.91
N LEU A 20 -3.75 -30.71 -10.75
CA LEU A 20 -4.53 -31.68 -9.98
C LEU A 20 -6.02 -31.40 -10.12
N SER A 21 -6.84 -32.42 -9.82
CA SER A 21 -8.29 -32.22 -9.68
C SER A 21 -8.53 -31.20 -8.55
N GLY A 22 -9.36 -30.19 -8.83
CA GLY A 22 -9.87 -29.25 -7.83
C GLY A 22 -11.05 -29.83 -7.01
N VAL A 23 -11.51 -31.04 -7.33
CA VAL A 23 -12.68 -31.65 -6.73
C VAL A 23 -12.28 -32.53 -5.55
N THR A 24 -12.85 -32.25 -4.39
CA THR A 24 -12.68 -33.06 -3.19
C THR A 24 -14.06 -33.55 -2.73
N ARG A 25 -14.23 -34.85 -2.54
CA ARG A 25 -15.43 -35.39 -1.94
C ARG A 25 -15.39 -35.23 -0.44
N VAL A 26 -16.50 -34.79 0.14
CA VAL A 26 -16.72 -34.65 1.59
C VAL A 26 -17.95 -35.46 2.00
N ASP A 27 -18.00 -35.89 3.25
CA ASP A 27 -19.07 -36.78 3.70
C ASP A 27 -20.42 -36.05 3.84
N SER A 28 -20.38 -34.75 4.18
CA SER A 28 -21.57 -33.89 4.31
C SER A 28 -21.18 -32.43 4.30
N ASN A 29 -22.15 -31.54 4.07
CA ASN A 29 -21.95 -30.05 4.10
C ASN A 29 -20.90 -29.54 3.10
N GLY A 30 -20.82 -30.15 1.93
CA GLY A 30 -20.09 -29.60 0.79
C GLY A 30 -20.80 -28.37 0.20
N LEU A 31 -20.18 -27.79 -0.81
CA LEU A 31 -20.74 -26.62 -1.51
C LEU A 31 -21.32 -26.99 -2.89
N TYR A 32 -20.95 -28.16 -3.41
CA TYR A 32 -21.31 -28.59 -4.78
C TYR A 32 -21.88 -29.96 -4.82
N VAL A 33 -22.78 -30.16 -5.80
CA VAL A 33 -23.38 -31.46 -6.15
C VAL A 33 -22.90 -31.83 -7.55
N ALA A 34 -22.49 -33.09 -7.75
CA ALA A 34 -22.16 -33.61 -9.08
C ALA A 34 -23.43 -33.84 -9.91
N VAL A 35 -23.42 -33.38 -11.13
CA VAL A 35 -24.52 -33.55 -12.10
C VAL A 35 -23.95 -34.16 -13.38
N ASP A 36 -24.52 -35.26 -13.82
CA ASP A 36 -24.19 -35.88 -15.10
C ASP A 36 -25.15 -35.37 -16.17
N THR A 37 -24.63 -34.95 -17.32
CA THR A 37 -25.42 -34.47 -18.45
C THR A 37 -24.85 -34.98 -19.77
N VAL A 38 -25.64 -34.89 -20.83
CA VAL A 38 -25.24 -35.26 -22.20
C VAL A 38 -25.23 -34.00 -23.04
N LEU A 39 -24.09 -33.71 -23.65
CA LEU A 39 -23.93 -32.57 -24.57
C LEU A 39 -24.66 -32.84 -25.89
N ALA A 40 -24.91 -31.81 -26.69
CA ALA A 40 -25.57 -31.88 -27.98
C ALA A 40 -24.84 -32.81 -28.99
N ASN A 41 -23.54 -33.05 -28.79
CA ASN A 41 -22.72 -33.99 -29.58
C ASN A 41 -22.75 -35.43 -29.04
N GLY A 42 -23.59 -35.73 -28.05
CA GLY A 42 -23.74 -37.07 -27.45
C GLY A 42 -22.68 -37.40 -26.36
N ALA A 43 -21.75 -36.54 -26.06
CA ALA A 43 -20.74 -36.77 -25.03
C ALA A 43 -21.36 -36.66 -23.63
N GLN A 44 -21.10 -37.65 -22.76
CA GLN A 44 -21.44 -37.56 -21.34
C GLN A 44 -20.42 -36.72 -20.60
N VAL A 45 -20.89 -35.73 -19.86
CA VAL A 45 -20.05 -34.82 -19.07
C VAL A 45 -20.59 -34.73 -17.65
N ARG A 46 -19.67 -34.76 -16.68
CA ARG A 46 -19.97 -34.49 -15.28
C ARG A 46 -19.53 -33.09 -14.95
N PHE A 47 -20.46 -32.29 -14.42
CA PHE A 47 -20.16 -30.96 -13.91
C PHE A 47 -20.61 -30.81 -12.44
N TYR A 48 -20.17 -29.76 -11.78
CA TYR A 48 -20.45 -29.49 -10.39
C TYR A 48 -21.29 -28.22 -10.26
N ARG A 49 -22.52 -28.39 -9.74
CA ARG A 49 -23.47 -27.30 -9.52
C ARG A 49 -23.38 -26.85 -8.06
N TYR A 50 -23.28 -25.55 -7.86
CA TYR A 50 -23.33 -24.96 -6.54
C TYR A 50 -24.73 -25.21 -5.92
N ALA A 51 -24.76 -25.89 -4.81
CA ALA A 51 -25.97 -26.23 -4.06
C ALA A 51 -25.54 -26.63 -2.63
N PRO A 52 -25.15 -25.67 -1.77
CA PRO A 52 -24.71 -25.96 -0.42
C PRO A 52 -25.82 -26.61 0.42
N GLY A 53 -25.45 -27.49 1.34
CA GLY A 53 -26.38 -28.18 2.22
C GLY A 53 -26.05 -29.66 2.44
N PRO A 54 -26.87 -30.37 3.18
CA PRO A 54 -26.60 -31.78 3.54
C PRO A 54 -26.44 -32.74 2.35
N ALA A 55 -27.04 -32.41 1.20
CA ALA A 55 -26.93 -33.18 -0.03
C ALA A 55 -25.64 -32.89 -0.82
N ALA A 56 -24.96 -31.81 -0.54
CA ALA A 56 -23.71 -31.45 -1.22
C ALA A 56 -22.56 -32.30 -0.70
N GLN A 57 -21.97 -33.11 -1.58
CA GLN A 57 -20.91 -34.07 -1.25
C GLN A 57 -19.55 -33.66 -1.82
N TYR A 58 -19.42 -32.40 -2.36
CA TYR A 58 -18.19 -31.97 -2.99
C TYR A 58 -17.84 -30.56 -2.55
N THR A 59 -16.55 -30.34 -2.29
CA THR A 59 -15.90 -29.05 -2.28
C THR A 59 -15.06 -28.95 -3.54
N VAL A 60 -15.25 -27.85 -4.30
CA VAL A 60 -14.60 -27.68 -5.61
C VAL A 60 -13.78 -26.41 -5.60
N TYR A 61 -12.53 -26.55 -5.93
CA TYR A 61 -11.61 -25.45 -6.18
C TYR A 61 -11.60 -25.15 -7.68
N PHE A 62 -11.83 -23.89 -8.05
CA PHE A 62 -11.82 -23.46 -9.44
C PHE A 62 -10.61 -22.57 -9.72
N SER A 63 -9.89 -22.86 -10.79
CA SER A 63 -8.81 -22.03 -11.28
C SER A 63 -9.21 -21.33 -12.57
N PHE A 64 -8.80 -20.06 -12.68
CA PHE A 64 -8.89 -19.31 -13.93
C PHE A 64 -7.95 -19.92 -14.97
N VAL A 65 -8.46 -20.30 -16.12
CA VAL A 65 -7.71 -20.94 -17.21
C VAL A 65 -7.60 -20.06 -18.45
N GLY A 66 -8.16 -18.86 -18.40
CA GLY A 66 -8.20 -17.88 -19.48
C GLY A 66 -9.59 -17.68 -20.05
N ALA A 67 -9.84 -16.50 -20.61
CA ALA A 67 -11.12 -16.13 -21.18
C ALA A 67 -11.55 -17.12 -22.29
N GLY A 68 -12.74 -17.74 -22.13
CA GLY A 68 -13.28 -18.70 -23.07
C GLY A 68 -12.55 -20.06 -23.13
N LYS A 69 -11.61 -20.35 -22.21
CA LYS A 69 -10.86 -21.61 -22.17
C LYS A 69 -11.35 -22.58 -21.10
N GLY A 70 -12.28 -22.13 -20.26
CA GLY A 70 -12.88 -22.93 -19.21
C GLY A 70 -14.30 -23.36 -19.51
N GLU A 71 -14.94 -23.92 -18.50
CA GLU A 71 -16.32 -24.41 -18.55
C GLU A 71 -17.24 -23.66 -17.58
N TYR A 72 -16.65 -22.87 -16.65
CA TYR A 72 -17.39 -22.19 -15.60
C TYR A 72 -17.15 -20.68 -15.66
N VAL A 73 -18.19 -19.95 -15.28
CA VAL A 73 -18.14 -18.50 -15.07
C VAL A 73 -18.33 -18.22 -13.58
N ARG A 74 -17.51 -17.36 -13.02
CA ARG A 74 -17.64 -16.91 -11.64
C ARG A 74 -18.80 -15.90 -11.55
N ARG A 75 -19.83 -16.21 -10.77
CA ARG A 75 -20.96 -15.32 -10.50
C ARG A 75 -20.73 -14.46 -9.26
N GLN A 76 -20.18 -15.11 -8.23
CA GLN A 76 -19.85 -14.46 -6.96
C GLN A 76 -18.62 -15.14 -6.33
N SER A 77 -18.18 -14.66 -5.19
CA SER A 77 -17.16 -15.36 -4.40
C SER A 77 -17.66 -16.76 -4.06
N LEU A 78 -16.86 -17.78 -4.39
CA LEU A 78 -17.16 -19.21 -4.19
C LEU A 78 -18.30 -19.79 -5.07
N VAL A 79 -19.02 -18.99 -5.86
CA VAL A 79 -20.11 -19.45 -6.70
C VAL A 79 -19.69 -19.48 -8.17
N TYR A 80 -19.57 -20.67 -8.74
CA TYR A 80 -19.22 -20.88 -10.13
C TYR A 80 -20.35 -21.63 -10.83
N GLU A 81 -20.77 -21.11 -11.97
CA GLU A 81 -21.84 -21.67 -12.80
C GLU A 81 -21.26 -22.32 -14.03
N TRP A 82 -21.67 -23.54 -14.30
CA TRP A 82 -21.24 -24.26 -15.49
C TRP A 82 -21.98 -23.77 -16.74
N MET A 83 -21.22 -23.35 -17.74
CA MET A 83 -21.72 -22.81 -19.01
C MET A 83 -21.47 -23.75 -20.19
N GLY A 84 -20.84 -24.90 -19.94
CA GLY A 84 -20.42 -25.85 -20.97
C GLY A 84 -18.96 -25.63 -21.43
N PRO A 85 -18.41 -26.63 -22.16
CA PRO A 85 -17.04 -26.59 -22.65
C PRO A 85 -16.75 -25.37 -23.52
N GLY A 86 -15.69 -24.61 -23.17
CA GLY A 86 -15.28 -23.45 -23.94
C GLY A 86 -16.13 -22.16 -23.76
N ASN A 87 -17.14 -22.20 -22.88
CA ASN A 87 -18.05 -21.06 -22.65
C ASN A 87 -17.80 -20.35 -21.29
N GLY A 88 -16.74 -20.71 -20.62
CA GLY A 88 -16.35 -20.12 -19.33
C GLY A 88 -14.86 -19.82 -19.26
N ASP A 89 -14.44 -19.28 -18.13
CA ASP A 89 -13.06 -18.82 -17.88
C ASP A 89 -12.37 -19.68 -16.81
N TYR A 90 -13.11 -20.54 -16.11
CA TYR A 90 -12.65 -21.34 -14.97
C TYR A 90 -12.85 -22.83 -15.20
N GLN A 91 -11.97 -23.64 -14.58
CA GLN A 91 -12.08 -25.10 -14.52
C GLN A 91 -11.95 -25.62 -13.09
N PRO A 92 -12.54 -26.78 -12.73
CA PRO A 92 -12.49 -27.42 -11.42
C PRO A 92 -11.12 -28.11 -11.20
N VAL A 93 -10.03 -27.35 -11.31
CA VAL A 93 -8.66 -27.81 -11.22
C VAL A 93 -7.85 -26.96 -10.25
N ARG A 94 -6.75 -27.52 -9.74
CA ARG A 94 -5.79 -26.83 -8.91
C ARG A 94 -4.42 -26.91 -9.57
N PHE A 95 -3.85 -25.75 -9.94
CA PHE A 95 -2.48 -25.68 -10.41
C PHE A 95 -1.51 -25.86 -9.25
N LEU A 96 -0.49 -26.68 -9.47
CA LEU A 96 0.61 -26.85 -8.54
C LEU A 96 1.72 -25.84 -8.87
N PRO A 97 2.26 -25.11 -7.89
CA PRO A 97 3.44 -24.30 -8.12
C PRO A 97 4.63 -25.22 -8.46
N LEU A 98 5.37 -24.87 -9.52
CA LEU A 98 6.59 -25.58 -9.87
C LEU A 98 7.70 -25.27 -8.87
N PRO A 99 8.42 -26.28 -8.35
CA PRO A 99 9.55 -26.09 -7.44
C PRO A 99 10.78 -25.61 -8.21
N GLN A 100 11.00 -24.31 -8.23
CA GLN A 100 12.05 -23.65 -9.02
C GLN A 100 13.40 -23.61 -8.28
N SER A 101 14.48 -23.55 -9.05
CA SER A 101 15.83 -23.31 -8.58
C SER A 101 16.54 -22.32 -9.50
N LEU A 102 17.21 -21.32 -8.92
CA LEU A 102 17.98 -20.33 -9.64
C LEU A 102 19.38 -20.23 -9.02
N SER A 103 20.42 -20.40 -9.85
CA SER A 103 21.80 -20.14 -9.49
C SER A 103 22.38 -19.05 -10.38
N LEU A 104 23.14 -18.13 -9.80
CA LEU A 104 23.83 -17.05 -10.53
C LEU A 104 25.32 -17.08 -10.21
N LEU A 105 26.14 -17.05 -11.25
CA LEU A 105 27.55 -16.68 -11.20
C LEU A 105 27.69 -15.29 -11.78
N ASP A 106 28.36 -14.38 -11.06
CA ASP A 106 28.63 -13.02 -11.49
C ASP A 106 30.11 -12.68 -11.35
N LEU A 107 30.68 -12.09 -12.39
CA LEU A 107 32.09 -11.72 -12.47
C LEU A 107 32.21 -10.26 -12.89
N HIS A 108 32.91 -9.46 -12.09
CA HIS A 108 33.19 -8.05 -12.34
C HIS A 108 34.68 -7.84 -12.62
N LEU A 109 34.96 -7.03 -13.64
CA LEU A 109 36.29 -6.54 -13.95
C LEU A 109 36.28 -5.02 -14.06
N ALA A 110 37.19 -4.34 -13.39
CA ALA A 110 37.37 -2.90 -13.51
C ALA A 110 38.85 -2.58 -13.77
N LEU A 111 39.13 -1.86 -14.85
CA LEU A 111 40.44 -1.43 -15.26
C LEU A 111 40.47 0.10 -15.38
N SER A 112 41.49 0.74 -14.82
CA SER A 112 41.72 2.17 -14.93
C SER A 112 43.16 2.43 -15.38
N PRO A 113 43.47 2.20 -16.69
CA PRO A 113 44.83 2.31 -17.22
C PRO A 113 45.38 3.75 -17.12
N ARG A 114 44.48 4.74 -17.08
CA ARG A 114 44.79 6.15 -16.85
C ARG A 114 43.67 6.76 -15.97
N LYS A 115 43.97 7.92 -15.35
CA LYS A 115 42.98 8.62 -14.49
C LYS A 115 41.70 9.06 -15.22
N ASP A 116 41.79 9.25 -16.51
CA ASP A 116 40.70 9.70 -17.40
C ASP A 116 40.12 8.55 -18.25
N VAL A 117 40.59 7.31 -18.10
CA VAL A 117 40.13 6.14 -18.84
C VAL A 117 39.68 5.05 -17.86
N GLY A 118 38.44 4.66 -17.95
CA GLY A 118 37.88 3.54 -17.21
C GLY A 118 37.25 2.50 -18.15
N ILE A 119 37.50 1.23 -17.88
CA ILE A 119 36.86 0.11 -18.58
C ILE A 119 36.29 -0.82 -17.51
N THR A 120 35.00 -1.10 -17.58
CA THR A 120 34.35 -2.07 -16.69
C THR A 120 33.71 -3.17 -17.51
N GLY A 121 33.83 -4.39 -17.05
CA GLY A 121 33.19 -5.57 -17.62
C GLY A 121 32.45 -6.33 -16.54
N GLU A 122 31.27 -6.81 -16.90
CA GLU A 122 30.42 -7.64 -16.05
C GLU A 122 29.97 -8.83 -16.87
N PHE A 123 30.07 -10.03 -16.33
CA PHE A 123 29.61 -11.27 -16.96
C PHE A 123 28.78 -12.04 -15.95
N GLY A 124 27.54 -12.33 -16.30
CA GLY A 124 26.60 -13.11 -15.50
C GLY A 124 26.25 -14.42 -16.23
N ARG A 125 26.18 -15.50 -15.47
CA ARG A 125 25.60 -16.76 -15.94
C ARG A 125 24.57 -17.26 -14.95
N THR A 126 23.36 -17.50 -15.42
CA THR A 126 22.29 -18.11 -14.62
C THR A 126 22.01 -19.53 -15.06
N ILE A 127 21.66 -20.39 -14.11
CA ILE A 127 21.04 -21.69 -14.33
C ILE A 127 19.68 -21.64 -13.64
N PHE A 128 18.62 -21.58 -14.42
CA PHE A 128 17.25 -21.53 -13.95
C PHE A 128 16.53 -22.81 -14.30
N ASP A 129 16.29 -23.64 -13.29
CA ASP A 129 15.50 -24.85 -13.38
C ASP A 129 14.07 -24.52 -12.89
N ALA A 130 13.14 -24.49 -13.82
CA ALA A 130 11.75 -24.13 -13.54
C ALA A 130 10.98 -25.23 -12.78
N ASN A 131 11.49 -26.48 -12.77
CA ASN A 131 10.84 -27.60 -12.10
C ASN A 131 11.84 -28.72 -11.72
N ARG A 132 12.40 -28.60 -10.55
CA ARG A 132 13.40 -29.56 -10.00
C ARG A 132 12.93 -31.04 -9.92
N PHE A 133 11.65 -31.30 -10.09
CA PHE A 133 11.12 -32.67 -10.10
C PHE A 133 11.02 -33.27 -11.50
N SER A 134 11.28 -32.48 -12.54
CA SER A 134 11.22 -32.95 -13.92
C SER A 134 12.58 -32.77 -14.60
N PRO A 135 13.18 -33.79 -15.20
CA PRO A 135 14.39 -33.66 -16.03
C PRO A 135 14.08 -33.17 -17.45
N LEU A 136 12.82 -32.94 -17.77
CA LEU A 136 12.41 -32.41 -19.07
C LEU A 136 12.88 -30.97 -19.19
N ASP A 137 13.43 -30.58 -20.31
CA ASP A 137 13.89 -29.22 -20.64
C ASP A 137 15.16 -28.71 -19.91
N ASP A 138 15.83 -29.50 -19.06
CA ASP A 138 17.03 -29.11 -18.29
C ASP A 138 18.18 -28.59 -19.15
N ALA A 139 18.32 -29.07 -20.40
CA ALA A 139 19.34 -28.63 -21.34
C ALA A 139 19.22 -27.14 -21.73
N GLN A 140 18.07 -26.50 -21.40
CA GLN A 140 17.78 -25.11 -21.74
C GLN A 140 17.86 -24.15 -20.53
N ASN A 141 18.26 -24.63 -19.35
CA ASN A 141 18.26 -23.91 -18.11
C ASN A 141 19.34 -22.82 -17.99
N ALA A 142 20.38 -22.87 -18.80
CA ALA A 142 21.51 -21.94 -18.72
C ALA A 142 21.39 -20.75 -19.68
N GLY A 143 21.57 -19.54 -19.15
CA GLY A 143 21.64 -18.30 -19.91
C GLY A 143 22.83 -17.44 -19.48
N ASN A 144 23.37 -16.65 -20.40
CA ASN A 144 24.49 -15.76 -20.16
C ASN A 144 24.07 -14.30 -20.40
N ALA A 145 24.73 -13.38 -19.71
CA ALA A 145 24.63 -11.96 -19.99
C ALA A 145 26.02 -11.33 -19.82
N TYR A 146 26.28 -10.27 -20.57
CA TYR A 146 27.48 -9.47 -20.32
C TYR A 146 27.17 -7.98 -20.55
N ARG A 147 27.99 -7.14 -19.92
CA ARG A 147 28.05 -5.72 -20.14
C ARG A 147 29.49 -5.25 -20.14
N VAL A 148 29.85 -4.44 -21.12
CA VAL A 148 31.14 -3.77 -21.19
C VAL A 148 30.90 -2.28 -21.31
N THR A 149 31.55 -1.49 -20.45
CA THR A 149 31.49 -0.03 -20.50
C THR A 149 32.91 0.52 -20.60
N ALA A 150 33.13 1.39 -21.58
CA ALA A 150 34.37 2.16 -21.71
C ALA A 150 34.04 3.65 -21.50
N ALA A 151 34.76 4.31 -20.60
CA ALA A 151 34.60 5.73 -20.29
C ALA A 151 35.95 6.47 -20.53
N PHE A 152 35.84 7.64 -21.13
CA PHE A 152 36.96 8.56 -21.31
C PHE A 152 36.53 9.95 -20.88
N SER A 153 37.12 10.47 -19.80
CA SER A 153 36.68 11.69 -19.10
C SER A 153 37.84 12.67 -18.88
N PRO A 154 38.47 13.18 -19.93
CA PRO A 154 39.55 14.16 -19.78
C PRO A 154 39.04 15.49 -19.28
N ARG A 155 39.79 16.10 -18.36
CA ARG A 155 39.49 17.41 -17.78
C ARG A 155 40.47 18.45 -18.28
N HIS A 156 39.98 19.66 -18.57
CA HIS A 156 40.80 20.80 -19.01
C HIS A 156 41.70 20.46 -20.21
N VAL A 157 41.08 20.00 -21.30
CA VAL A 157 41.81 19.64 -22.53
C VAL A 157 42.34 20.90 -23.17
N LYS A 158 43.65 20.92 -23.43
CA LYS A 158 44.31 22.07 -24.09
C LYS A 158 44.68 21.77 -25.55
N VAL A 159 44.35 22.69 -26.42
CA VAL A 159 44.79 22.69 -27.83
C VAL A 159 45.67 23.91 -28.01
N GLY A 160 47.01 23.71 -28.04
CA GLY A 160 47.97 24.79 -27.90
C GLY A 160 47.88 25.43 -26.54
N THR A 161 47.60 26.73 -26.49
CA THR A 161 47.42 27.51 -25.24
C THR A 161 45.97 27.64 -24.78
N MET A 162 45.02 27.20 -25.62
CA MET A 162 43.58 27.38 -25.36
C MET A 162 43.04 26.16 -24.59
N ASP A 163 42.40 26.37 -23.46
CA ASP A 163 41.60 25.36 -22.75
C ASP A 163 40.23 25.24 -23.45
N ILE A 164 39.98 24.07 -24.03
CA ILE A 164 38.72 23.78 -24.73
C ILE A 164 37.70 23.10 -23.83
N GLY A 165 37.97 22.96 -22.52
CA GLY A 165 37.03 22.40 -21.54
C GLY A 165 37.22 20.92 -21.29
N SER A 166 36.17 20.26 -20.84
CA SER A 166 36.16 18.86 -20.41
C SER A 166 35.18 18.05 -21.24
N PHE A 167 35.49 16.77 -21.42
CA PHE A 167 34.68 15.80 -22.14
C PHE A 167 34.38 14.60 -21.24
N ASP A 168 33.20 14.04 -21.36
CA ASP A 168 32.85 12.71 -20.84
C ASP A 168 32.25 11.90 -22.00
N LEU A 169 33.03 10.97 -22.51
CA LEU A 169 32.61 10.01 -23.51
C LEU A 169 32.39 8.66 -22.83
N SER A 170 31.23 8.05 -23.04
CA SER A 170 30.94 6.71 -22.54
C SER A 170 30.38 5.87 -23.66
N MET A 171 30.87 4.63 -23.76
CA MET A 171 30.39 3.61 -24.67
C MET A 171 30.01 2.39 -23.84
N ASN A 172 28.83 1.82 -24.11
CA ASN A 172 28.30 0.68 -23.40
C ASN A 172 27.77 -0.34 -24.38
N GLU A 173 28.15 -1.58 -24.20
CA GLU A 173 27.60 -2.73 -24.89
C GLU A 173 27.06 -3.72 -23.87
N ARG A 174 25.86 -4.20 -24.09
CA ARG A 174 25.18 -5.16 -23.24
C ARG A 174 24.51 -6.23 -24.08
N PHE A 175 24.72 -7.46 -23.72
CA PHE A 175 24.02 -8.61 -24.28
C PHE A 175 23.35 -9.41 -23.18
N VAL A 176 22.14 -9.90 -23.46
CA VAL A 176 21.37 -10.77 -22.56
C VAL A 176 20.77 -11.91 -23.38
N ASP A 177 21.15 -13.14 -23.06
CA ASP A 177 20.54 -14.35 -23.62
C ASP A 177 19.06 -14.45 -23.17
N ARG A 178 18.19 -14.95 -24.04
CA ARG A 178 16.75 -15.18 -23.74
C ARG A 178 16.51 -16.08 -22.54
N ARG A 179 17.45 -16.91 -22.18
CA ARG A 179 17.43 -17.88 -21.06
C ARG A 179 18.03 -17.30 -19.77
N PHE A 180 18.63 -16.13 -19.83
CA PHE A 180 19.18 -15.49 -18.65
C PHE A 180 18.04 -14.99 -17.76
N VAL A 181 17.94 -15.52 -16.54
CA VAL A 181 16.94 -15.15 -15.55
C VAL A 181 17.64 -14.38 -14.43
N PRO A 182 17.46 -13.07 -14.35
CA PRO A 182 18.06 -12.28 -13.28
C PRO A 182 17.40 -12.55 -11.94
N ILE A 183 18.15 -12.41 -10.85
CA ILE A 183 17.61 -12.50 -9.47
C ILE A 183 16.73 -11.29 -9.16
N ASP A 184 17.10 -10.13 -9.66
CA ASP A 184 16.38 -8.87 -9.51
C ASP A 184 16.27 -8.17 -10.86
N ARG A 185 15.55 -7.06 -10.89
CA ARG A 185 15.31 -6.29 -12.09
C ARG A 185 16.60 -5.68 -12.63
N THR A 186 16.96 -6.04 -13.86
CA THR A 186 18.17 -5.54 -14.55
C THR A 186 17.90 -4.31 -15.43
N ASN A 187 16.65 -4.04 -15.77
CA ASN A 187 16.25 -2.93 -16.63
C ASN A 187 15.66 -1.79 -15.80
N ASP A 188 15.89 -0.54 -16.22
CA ASP A 188 15.27 0.64 -15.65
C ASP A 188 13.73 0.58 -15.74
N ILE A 189 13.04 1.31 -14.85
CA ILE A 189 11.56 1.35 -14.81
C ILE A 189 10.98 1.75 -16.18
N GLU A 190 11.60 2.71 -16.85
CA GLU A 190 11.15 3.23 -18.15
C GLU A 190 11.86 2.58 -19.35
N PHE A 191 12.41 1.37 -19.19
CA PHE A 191 13.15 0.69 -20.25
C PHE A 191 12.32 0.53 -21.54
N GLY A 192 11.07 0.10 -21.43
CA GLY A 192 10.17 0.01 -22.58
C GLY A 192 9.99 1.35 -23.28
N ARG A 193 9.81 2.43 -22.50
CA ARG A 193 9.68 3.79 -23.02
C ARG A 193 10.99 4.29 -23.67
N LYS A 194 12.13 3.97 -23.07
CA LYS A 194 13.46 4.35 -23.59
C LYS A 194 13.70 3.83 -25.01
N TRP A 195 13.20 2.63 -25.31
CA TRP A 195 13.43 1.95 -26.59
C TRP A 195 12.20 1.86 -27.50
N GLY A 196 11.04 2.33 -27.04
CA GLY A 196 9.77 2.18 -27.77
C GLY A 196 9.36 0.73 -27.91
N LEU A 197 9.57 -0.07 -26.84
CA LEU A 197 9.30 -1.49 -26.78
C LEU A 197 7.95 -1.73 -26.10
N ASP A 198 7.01 -2.35 -26.80
CA ASP A 198 5.67 -2.67 -26.31
C ASP A 198 5.49 -4.18 -26.01
N SER A 199 6.43 -5.02 -26.46
CA SER A 199 6.37 -6.48 -26.27
C SER A 199 7.30 -6.96 -25.15
N ALA A 200 6.84 -7.96 -24.38
CA ALA A 200 7.60 -8.56 -23.28
C ALA A 200 8.22 -9.93 -23.64
N GLN A 201 8.41 -10.24 -24.92
CA GLN A 201 8.94 -11.54 -25.33
C GLN A 201 10.40 -11.75 -24.87
N ALA A 202 10.68 -12.95 -24.37
CA ALA A 202 12.04 -13.39 -24.01
C ALA A 202 12.85 -13.73 -25.29
N LEU A 203 13.63 -12.78 -25.75
CA LEU A 203 14.53 -12.89 -26.91
C LEU A 203 15.94 -12.49 -26.51
N ASN A 204 16.92 -12.93 -27.28
CA ASN A 204 18.28 -12.42 -27.11
C ASN A 204 18.28 -10.92 -27.37
N GLU A 205 18.79 -10.16 -26.40
CA GLU A 205 18.82 -8.70 -26.43
C GLU A 205 20.28 -8.21 -26.55
N GLU A 206 20.50 -7.30 -27.49
CA GLU A 206 21.78 -6.61 -27.66
C GLU A 206 21.53 -5.09 -27.64
N ILE A 207 22.23 -4.38 -26.76
CA ILE A 207 22.16 -2.93 -26.63
C ILE A 207 23.56 -2.34 -26.80
N GLN A 208 23.64 -1.37 -27.69
CA GLN A 208 24.84 -0.56 -27.91
C GLN A 208 24.48 0.90 -27.67
N GLU A 209 25.20 1.58 -26.79
CA GLU A 209 25.01 2.98 -26.50
C GLU A 209 26.32 3.74 -26.51
N ALA A 210 26.28 4.96 -27.02
CA ALA A 210 27.39 5.90 -26.93
C ALA A 210 26.82 7.26 -26.46
N SER A 211 27.48 7.91 -25.54
CA SER A 211 27.13 9.24 -25.08
C SER A 211 28.34 10.14 -24.96
N LEU A 212 28.19 11.38 -25.35
CA LEU A 212 29.17 12.44 -25.21
C LEU A 212 28.57 13.59 -24.41
N LYS A 213 29.28 14.02 -23.37
CA LYS A 213 28.98 15.21 -22.62
C LYS A 213 30.17 16.15 -22.72
N TYR A 214 29.95 17.36 -23.16
CA TYR A 214 30.96 18.38 -23.37
C TYR A 214 30.70 19.59 -22.49
N LEU A 215 31.72 20.00 -21.74
CA LEU A 215 31.73 21.17 -20.85
C LEU A 215 32.78 22.16 -21.36
N PRO A 216 32.41 23.02 -22.33
CA PRO A 216 33.34 24.02 -22.87
C PRO A 216 33.78 25.03 -21.80
N VAL A 217 32.85 25.38 -20.92
CA VAL A 217 33.05 26.30 -19.78
C VAL A 217 32.24 25.78 -18.59
N GLY A 218 32.60 26.18 -17.37
CA GLY A 218 31.99 25.61 -16.16
C GLY A 218 30.46 25.80 -16.02
N TRP A 219 29.89 26.77 -16.73
CA TRP A 219 28.44 27.05 -16.67
C TRP A 219 27.63 26.46 -17.82
N LEU A 220 28.27 25.83 -18.84
CA LEU A 220 27.61 25.25 -20.01
C LEU A 220 27.94 23.79 -20.17
N THR A 221 26.92 22.97 -20.28
CA THR A 221 27.04 21.56 -20.64
C THR A 221 26.18 21.25 -21.85
N VAL A 222 26.76 20.62 -22.86
CA VAL A 222 26.08 20.09 -24.03
C VAL A 222 26.30 18.58 -24.06
N GLY A 223 25.25 17.82 -24.28
CA GLY A 223 25.31 16.37 -24.35
C GLY A 223 24.60 15.81 -25.57
N GLY A 224 25.00 14.64 -26.00
CA GLY A 224 24.32 13.87 -27.03
C GLY A 224 24.52 12.39 -26.82
N GLY A 225 23.53 11.60 -27.19
CA GLY A 225 23.53 10.16 -27.07
C GLY A 225 23.01 9.48 -28.33
N TYR A 226 23.59 8.33 -28.62
CA TYR A 226 23.12 7.39 -29.62
C TYR A 226 22.97 6.02 -28.98
N GLY A 227 21.87 5.34 -29.28
CA GLY A 227 21.65 3.97 -28.79
C GLY A 227 20.96 3.10 -29.82
N LYS A 228 21.29 1.82 -29.84
CA LYS A 228 20.66 0.79 -30.65
C LYS A 228 20.30 -0.39 -29.74
N ASN A 229 19.07 -0.89 -29.88
CA ASN A 229 18.59 -2.09 -29.20
C ASN A 229 18.03 -3.05 -30.25
N THR A 230 18.52 -4.30 -30.24
CA THR A 230 18.01 -5.37 -31.09
C THR A 230 17.61 -6.57 -30.24
N ARG A 231 16.44 -7.16 -30.54
CA ARG A 231 15.98 -8.40 -29.90
C ARG A 231 15.72 -9.45 -30.96
N GLY A 232 16.74 -10.30 -31.19
CA GLY A 232 16.72 -11.25 -32.31
C GLY A 232 16.37 -10.54 -33.61
N ASP A 233 15.51 -11.18 -34.42
CA ASP A 233 14.97 -10.59 -35.64
C ASP A 233 13.61 -9.90 -35.44
N ALA A 234 13.05 -10.01 -34.24
CA ALA A 234 11.68 -9.54 -33.94
C ALA A 234 11.58 -8.04 -33.64
N PHE A 235 12.65 -7.42 -33.09
CA PHE A 235 12.60 -6.03 -32.67
C PHE A 235 13.92 -5.29 -32.96
N ARG A 236 13.81 -4.06 -33.45
CA ARG A 236 14.94 -3.14 -33.65
C ARG A 236 14.54 -1.73 -33.23
N SER A 237 15.39 -1.07 -32.46
CA SER A 237 15.19 0.33 -32.05
C SER A 237 16.49 1.13 -32.16
N VAL A 238 16.35 2.39 -32.57
CA VAL A 238 17.43 3.38 -32.56
C VAL A 238 16.94 4.61 -31.79
N ARG A 239 17.76 5.06 -30.85
CA ARG A 239 17.52 6.24 -30.00
C ARG A 239 18.62 7.26 -30.24
N ASN A 240 18.24 8.52 -30.36
CA ASN A 240 19.13 9.66 -30.34
C ASN A 240 18.64 10.64 -29.29
N ASP A 241 19.52 11.23 -28.51
CA ASP A 241 19.19 12.30 -27.59
C ASP A 241 20.21 13.45 -27.65
N ALA A 242 19.72 14.63 -27.30
CA ALA A 242 20.54 15.82 -27.12
C ALA A 242 20.11 16.53 -25.84
N THR A 243 21.08 17.01 -25.07
CA THR A 243 20.86 17.75 -23.84
C THR A 243 21.62 19.05 -23.84
N LEU A 244 21.01 20.10 -23.26
CA LEU A 244 21.65 21.38 -23.00
C LEU A 244 21.36 21.75 -21.56
N SER A 245 22.41 22.08 -20.80
CA SER A 245 22.27 22.62 -19.45
C SER A 245 23.14 23.86 -19.30
N LEU A 246 22.54 24.93 -18.87
CA LEU A 246 23.18 26.21 -18.56
C LEU A 246 22.91 26.51 -17.08
N GLN A 247 23.98 26.66 -16.31
CA GLN A 247 23.89 26.95 -14.89
C GLN A 247 25.17 27.70 -14.43
N GLY A 248 25.01 28.98 -14.05
CA GLY A 248 26.10 29.82 -13.56
C GLY A 248 25.59 30.94 -12.71
N GLU A 249 26.47 31.55 -11.93
CA GLU A 249 26.14 32.71 -11.14
C GLU A 249 25.76 33.91 -12.04
N GLY A 250 24.61 34.53 -11.76
CA GLY A 250 24.09 35.63 -12.56
C GLY A 250 23.51 35.24 -13.94
N LEU A 251 23.50 33.94 -14.28
CA LEU A 251 22.94 33.45 -15.53
C LEU A 251 21.58 32.77 -15.31
N PRO A 252 20.70 32.72 -16.33
CA PRO A 252 19.51 31.88 -16.26
C PRO A 252 19.91 30.40 -16.15
N THR A 253 19.22 29.65 -15.33
CA THR A 253 19.28 28.19 -15.36
C THR A 253 18.42 27.71 -16.51
N VAL A 254 19.02 26.97 -17.47
CA VAL A 254 18.28 26.40 -18.60
C VAL A 254 18.61 24.92 -18.69
N ASN A 255 17.59 24.08 -18.80
CA ASN A 255 17.73 22.66 -19.08
C ASN A 255 16.84 22.31 -20.27
N TYR A 256 17.39 21.61 -21.25
CA TYR A 256 16.66 21.14 -22.41
C TYR A 256 17.06 19.71 -22.75
N LEU A 257 16.08 18.88 -23.06
CA LEU A 257 16.23 17.51 -23.51
C LEU A 257 15.43 17.30 -24.80
N LEU A 258 16.05 16.75 -25.81
CA LEU A 258 15.43 16.21 -27.01
C LEU A 258 15.75 14.73 -27.08
N GLU A 259 14.73 13.88 -27.26
CA GLU A 259 14.88 12.46 -27.53
C GLU A 259 14.09 12.09 -28.78
N SER A 260 14.67 11.25 -29.62
CA SER A 260 14.00 10.64 -30.77
C SER A 260 14.27 9.13 -30.77
N VAL A 261 13.20 8.36 -30.69
CA VAL A 261 13.25 6.88 -30.73
C VAL A 261 12.50 6.41 -31.97
N ARG A 262 13.13 5.53 -32.73
CA ARG A 262 12.52 4.85 -33.89
C ARG A 262 12.63 3.36 -33.69
N SER A 263 11.49 2.68 -33.59
CA SER A 263 11.48 1.23 -33.41
C SER A 263 10.62 0.54 -34.46
N LYS A 264 10.96 -0.73 -34.70
CA LYS A 264 10.18 -1.67 -35.51
C LYS A 264 10.03 -2.95 -34.71
N ASP A 265 8.79 -3.35 -34.50
CA ASP A 265 8.41 -4.62 -33.90
C ASP A 265 7.71 -5.47 -34.98
N TYR A 266 8.43 -6.49 -35.46
CA TYR A 266 7.94 -7.35 -36.54
C TYR A 266 6.93 -8.38 -36.04
N THR A 267 6.91 -8.68 -34.72
CA THR A 267 5.94 -9.58 -34.11
C THR A 267 4.58 -8.93 -33.93
N LEU A 268 4.57 -7.64 -33.54
CA LEU A 268 3.36 -6.87 -33.37
C LEU A 268 2.94 -6.10 -34.63
N ASP A 269 3.66 -6.24 -35.74
CA ASP A 269 3.47 -5.50 -36.97
C ASP A 269 3.48 -3.97 -36.77
N ASN A 270 4.39 -3.46 -35.92
CA ASN A 270 4.43 -2.06 -35.52
C ASN A 270 5.72 -1.34 -35.90
N ALA A 271 5.59 -0.15 -36.50
CA ALA A 271 6.66 0.84 -36.61
C ALA A 271 6.33 2.04 -35.72
N SER A 272 7.22 2.43 -34.82
CA SER A 272 7.06 3.58 -33.94
C SER A 272 8.08 4.67 -34.25
N ARG A 273 7.61 5.91 -34.33
CA ARG A 273 8.42 7.11 -34.25
C ARG A 273 7.97 7.93 -33.04
N TRP A 274 8.88 8.12 -32.10
CA TRP A 274 8.59 8.75 -30.83
C TRP A 274 9.56 9.90 -30.58
N THR A 275 9.07 11.13 -30.55
CA THR A 275 9.85 12.34 -30.26
C THR A 275 9.38 12.95 -28.96
N ARG A 276 10.31 13.24 -28.07
CA ARG A 276 10.07 13.86 -26.76
C ARG A 276 10.96 15.07 -26.58
N GLN A 277 10.39 16.17 -26.12
CA GLN A 277 11.12 17.39 -25.81
C GLN A 277 10.68 17.90 -24.44
N LYS A 278 11.64 18.25 -23.61
CA LYS A 278 11.41 18.88 -22.31
C LYS A 278 12.36 20.05 -22.17
N GLY A 279 11.82 21.20 -21.78
CA GLY A 279 12.61 22.38 -21.53
C GLY A 279 12.15 23.08 -20.26
N ALA A 280 13.12 23.60 -19.50
CA ALA A 280 12.86 24.45 -18.35
C ALA A 280 13.89 25.58 -18.34
N ALA A 281 13.41 26.80 -18.08
CA ALA A 281 14.26 27.98 -17.88
C ALA A 281 13.79 28.72 -16.64
N ALA A 282 14.74 29.21 -15.84
CA ALA A 282 14.46 30.03 -14.66
C ALA A 282 15.55 31.08 -14.50
N PHE A 283 15.17 32.29 -14.07
CA PHE A 283 16.14 33.37 -13.83
C PHE A 283 15.84 34.05 -12.50
N VAL A 284 16.84 34.16 -11.65
CA VAL A 284 16.72 34.81 -10.33
C VAL A 284 16.95 36.31 -10.47
N ILE A 285 15.93 37.10 -10.16
CA ILE A 285 15.98 38.58 -10.18
C ILE A 285 15.63 39.07 -8.78
N GLY A 286 16.64 39.25 -7.96
CA GLY A 286 16.43 39.58 -6.55
C GLY A 286 15.60 38.51 -5.84
N ILE A 287 14.43 38.89 -5.30
CA ILE A 287 13.51 37.95 -4.62
C ILE A 287 12.56 37.23 -5.60
N VAL A 288 12.51 37.64 -6.85
CA VAL A 288 11.59 37.10 -7.85
C VAL A 288 12.32 36.13 -8.78
N THR A 289 11.74 34.97 -9.01
CA THR A 289 12.26 33.98 -9.95
C THR A 289 11.15 33.63 -10.96
N PRO A 290 11.10 34.31 -12.13
CA PRO A 290 10.32 33.85 -13.25
C PRO A 290 10.91 32.55 -13.79
N ALA A 291 10.05 31.62 -14.17
CA ALA A 291 10.42 30.34 -14.76
C ALA A 291 9.42 29.95 -15.82
N PHE A 292 9.86 29.13 -16.74
CA PHE A 292 9.03 28.59 -17.80
C PHE A 292 9.39 27.13 -18.04
N ARG A 293 8.39 26.28 -18.16
CA ARG A 293 8.54 24.85 -18.46
C ARG A 293 7.68 24.50 -19.67
N PHE A 294 8.24 23.70 -20.57
CA PHE A 294 7.44 23.09 -21.61
C PHE A 294 7.79 21.60 -21.75
N GLU A 295 6.81 20.83 -22.22
CA GLU A 295 6.97 19.42 -22.52
C GLU A 295 6.12 19.07 -23.73
N THR A 296 6.71 18.39 -24.73
CA THR A 296 5.99 17.87 -25.88
C THR A 296 6.39 16.43 -26.13
N GLU A 297 5.40 15.63 -26.48
CA GLU A 297 5.60 14.23 -26.81
C GLU A 297 4.71 13.88 -28.00
N ASP A 298 5.31 13.30 -29.04
CA ASP A 298 4.63 12.85 -30.25
C ASP A 298 5.05 11.41 -30.54
N ARG A 299 4.12 10.48 -30.37
CA ARG A 299 4.29 9.08 -30.72
C ARG A 299 3.37 8.73 -31.88
N GLN A 300 3.97 8.32 -32.98
CA GLN A 300 3.28 7.77 -34.14
C GLN A 300 3.58 6.29 -34.23
N LEU A 301 2.56 5.48 -34.06
CA LEU A 301 2.60 4.03 -34.18
C LEU A 301 1.81 3.63 -35.43
N ARG A 302 2.45 2.89 -36.35
CA ARG A 302 1.85 2.47 -37.62
C ARG A 302 2.08 0.99 -37.86
N SER A 303 1.12 0.31 -38.46
CA SER A 303 1.35 -1.04 -38.99
C SER A 303 2.45 -1.02 -40.05
N LEU A 304 3.38 -1.95 -39.97
CA LEU A 304 4.46 -2.14 -40.96
C LEU A 304 3.89 -2.60 -42.31
N THR A 305 2.80 -3.39 -42.27
CA THR A 305 2.20 -4.02 -43.47
C THR A 305 1.25 -3.05 -44.17
N SER A 306 0.34 -2.40 -43.45
CA SER A 306 -0.71 -1.55 -44.04
C SER A 306 -0.40 -0.04 -44.00
N GLY A 307 0.55 0.39 -43.16
CA GLY A 307 0.83 1.80 -42.90
C GLY A 307 -0.25 2.53 -42.08
N ALA A 308 -1.30 1.83 -41.68
CA ALA A 308 -2.40 2.40 -40.90
C ALA A 308 -1.92 2.86 -39.51
N ILE A 309 -2.54 3.91 -38.98
CA ILE A 309 -2.25 4.41 -37.64
C ILE A 309 -2.85 3.46 -36.59
N ASN A 310 -2.05 3.06 -35.61
CA ASN A 310 -2.47 2.18 -34.50
C ASN A 310 -2.91 2.99 -33.27
N PRO A 311 -3.82 2.43 -32.43
CA PRO A 311 -4.39 3.12 -31.27
C PRO A 311 -3.38 3.62 -30.21
N GLY A 312 -2.16 3.11 -30.20
CA GLY A 312 -1.08 3.58 -29.30
C GLY A 312 -0.42 4.90 -29.74
N SER A 313 -0.86 5.52 -30.85
CA SER A 313 -0.37 6.84 -31.28
C SER A 313 -1.02 7.94 -30.46
N PHE A 314 -0.21 8.92 -30.05
CA PHE A 314 -0.69 10.09 -29.30
C PHE A 314 0.26 11.26 -29.47
N ARG A 315 -0.23 12.46 -29.19
CA ARG A 315 0.58 13.66 -29.03
C ARG A 315 0.09 14.44 -27.83
N TYR A 316 0.99 15.05 -27.08
CA TYR A 316 0.62 16.11 -26.16
C TYR A 316 1.61 17.27 -26.20
N ALA A 317 1.14 18.45 -25.80
CA ALA A 317 1.96 19.62 -25.57
C ALA A 317 1.53 20.29 -24.28
N LEU A 318 2.52 20.66 -23.47
CA LEU A 318 2.36 21.32 -22.18
C LEU A 318 3.24 22.56 -22.12
N TRP A 319 2.68 23.68 -21.63
CA TRP A 319 3.34 24.96 -21.44
C TRP A 319 3.00 25.49 -20.06
N ALA A 320 4.02 25.83 -19.26
CA ALA A 320 3.82 26.19 -17.86
C ALA A 320 4.74 27.36 -17.44
N PRO A 321 4.33 28.63 -17.60
CA PRO A 321 4.96 29.74 -16.94
C PRO A 321 4.73 29.67 -15.43
N ARG A 322 5.77 30.01 -14.68
CA ARG A 322 5.78 30.05 -13.23
C ARG A 322 6.47 31.32 -12.73
N ILE A 323 5.98 31.88 -11.66
CA ILE A 323 6.64 32.92 -10.90
C ILE A 323 6.78 32.49 -9.44
N THR A 324 7.94 32.71 -8.87
CA THR A 324 8.20 32.44 -7.44
C THR A 324 8.78 33.70 -6.84
N VAL A 325 8.23 34.13 -5.71
CA VAL A 325 8.76 35.19 -4.87
C VAL A 325 9.28 34.53 -3.59
N ARG A 326 10.55 34.64 -3.31
CA ARG A 326 11.20 34.05 -2.13
C ARG A 326 11.67 35.15 -1.20
N ASP A 327 11.61 34.85 0.09
CA ASP A 327 12.20 35.68 1.14
C ASP A 327 11.71 37.15 1.11
N TRP A 328 10.45 37.37 0.74
CA TRP A 328 9.80 38.66 0.95
C TRP A 328 9.47 38.80 2.44
N GLY A 329 10.50 39.18 3.21
CA GLY A 329 10.48 39.01 4.66
C GLY A 329 10.45 37.53 5.05
N LYS A 330 9.35 37.07 5.59
CA LYS A 330 9.14 35.66 5.96
C LYS A 330 8.10 34.95 5.09
N ILE A 331 7.78 35.53 3.95
CA ILE A 331 6.73 35.07 3.04
C ILE A 331 7.38 34.62 1.73
N SER A 332 6.99 33.47 1.24
CA SER A 332 7.29 33.02 -0.12
C SER A 332 5.99 32.70 -0.85
N LEU A 333 5.90 33.15 -2.08
CA LEU A 333 4.74 32.96 -2.95
C LEU A 333 5.16 32.23 -4.22
N SER A 334 4.29 31.40 -4.75
CA SER A 334 4.46 30.80 -6.07
C SER A 334 3.13 30.74 -6.82
N GLY A 335 3.21 30.96 -8.13
CA GLY A 335 2.09 30.80 -9.04
C GLY A 335 2.56 30.13 -10.32
N GLU A 336 1.85 29.11 -10.78
CA GLU A 336 2.09 28.40 -12.03
C GLU A 336 0.77 28.27 -12.80
N LEU A 337 0.81 28.56 -14.09
CA LEU A 337 -0.30 28.36 -15.02
C LEU A 337 0.15 27.31 -16.04
N GLU A 338 -0.60 26.24 -16.19
CA GLU A 338 -0.27 25.16 -17.10
C GLU A 338 -1.38 24.97 -18.13
N TRP A 339 -1.04 25.01 -19.39
CA TRP A 339 -1.90 24.61 -20.50
C TRP A 339 -1.40 23.30 -21.08
N ARG A 340 -2.28 22.33 -21.16
CA ARG A 340 -1.98 21.04 -21.76
C ARG A 340 -3.04 20.68 -22.82
N THR A 341 -2.56 20.17 -23.92
CA THR A 341 -3.40 19.62 -24.99
C THR A 341 -3.00 18.18 -25.23
N ASP A 342 -3.98 17.29 -25.32
CA ASP A 342 -3.76 15.87 -25.63
C ASP A 342 -4.49 15.55 -26.93
N ASP A 343 -3.79 14.90 -27.86
CA ASP A 343 -4.31 14.41 -29.12
C ASP A 343 -4.22 12.88 -29.13
N LEU A 344 -5.30 12.19 -29.49
CA LEU A 344 -5.41 10.74 -29.54
C LEU A 344 -5.94 10.28 -30.90
N VAL A 345 -5.85 8.97 -31.14
CA VAL A 345 -6.36 8.38 -32.39
C VAL A 345 -7.88 8.37 -32.40
N ALA A 346 -8.45 8.91 -33.45
CA ALA A 346 -9.86 8.70 -33.82
C ALA A 346 -9.93 8.36 -35.32
N GLY A 347 -10.45 7.17 -35.64
CA GLY A 347 -10.41 6.64 -36.99
C GLY A 347 -8.98 6.42 -37.50
N GLN A 348 -8.60 7.08 -38.58
CA GLN A 348 -7.28 6.97 -39.23
C GLN A 348 -6.37 8.18 -38.97
N SER A 349 -6.70 9.04 -38.01
CA SER A 349 -5.95 10.25 -37.70
C SER A 349 -5.78 10.50 -36.21
N VAL A 350 -4.75 11.27 -35.85
CA VAL A 350 -4.56 11.78 -34.49
C VAL A 350 -5.23 13.13 -34.39
N VAL A 351 -6.27 13.25 -33.58
CA VAL A 351 -7.10 14.45 -33.43
C VAL A 351 -7.11 14.92 -31.97
N ARG A 352 -7.50 16.17 -31.73
CA ARG A 352 -7.58 16.75 -30.42
C ARG A 352 -8.58 16.00 -29.55
N ALA A 353 -8.08 15.35 -28.47
CA ALA A 353 -8.90 14.61 -27.51
C ALA A 353 -9.28 15.47 -26.30
N SER A 354 -8.36 16.30 -25.80
CA SER A 354 -8.66 17.14 -24.65
C SER A 354 -7.80 18.41 -24.58
N LYS A 355 -8.31 19.41 -23.84
CA LYS A 355 -7.58 20.59 -23.39
C LYS A 355 -7.70 20.70 -21.88
N SER A 356 -6.58 20.87 -21.19
CA SER A 356 -6.55 21.08 -19.75
C SER A 356 -5.91 22.43 -19.44
N PHE A 357 -6.46 23.11 -18.43
CA PHE A 357 -5.87 24.28 -17.84
C PHE A 357 -5.74 24.06 -16.35
N THR A 358 -4.51 24.16 -15.83
CA THR A 358 -4.19 24.00 -14.42
C THR A 358 -3.61 25.30 -13.87
N GLN A 359 -4.10 25.71 -12.72
CA GLN A 359 -3.59 26.84 -11.93
C GLN A 359 -3.10 26.30 -10.60
N ALA A 360 -1.85 26.56 -10.26
CA ALA A 360 -1.28 26.15 -8.98
C ALA A 360 -0.72 27.37 -8.24
N TYR A 361 -1.13 27.55 -7.01
CA TYR A 361 -0.74 28.66 -6.15
C TYR A 361 -0.17 28.11 -4.85
N GLY A 362 0.95 28.65 -4.42
CA GLY A 362 1.61 28.30 -3.16
C GLY A 362 1.92 29.53 -2.32
N LEU A 363 1.61 29.44 -1.03
CA LEU A 363 2.00 30.40 0.00
C LEU A 363 2.77 29.66 1.08
N ARG A 364 3.93 30.21 1.49
CA ARG A 364 4.70 29.71 2.62
C ARG A 364 5.05 30.85 3.56
N LEU A 365 4.77 30.65 4.83
CA LEU A 365 5.14 31.54 5.92
C LEU A 365 6.19 30.82 6.76
N SER A 366 7.36 31.44 6.95
CA SER A 366 8.47 30.88 7.72
C SER A 366 8.67 31.68 9.00
N GLU A 367 8.23 31.09 10.13
CA GLU A 367 8.36 31.68 11.48
C GLU A 367 7.86 33.14 11.60
N TRP A 368 6.72 33.45 10.96
CA TRP A 368 6.10 34.76 11.09
C TRP A 368 5.27 34.81 12.38
N ASN A 369 5.74 35.55 13.38
CA ASN A 369 5.12 35.64 14.71
C ASN A 369 4.79 34.26 15.31
N ASN A 370 5.74 33.34 15.31
CA ASN A 370 5.61 31.95 15.77
C ASN A 370 4.67 31.08 14.91
N LEU A 371 4.27 31.56 13.73
CA LEU A 371 3.48 30.82 12.75
C LEU A 371 4.38 30.35 11.61
N THR A 372 4.40 29.04 11.38
CA THR A 372 4.91 28.43 10.15
C THR A 372 3.73 27.82 9.42
N SER A 373 3.52 28.18 8.15
CA SER A 373 2.37 27.72 7.38
C SER A 373 2.73 27.50 5.92
N SER A 374 2.12 26.49 5.33
CA SER A 374 2.08 26.31 3.89
C SER A 374 0.63 26.14 3.43
N LEU A 375 0.32 26.76 2.29
CA LEU A 375 -0.94 26.60 1.59
C LEU A 375 -0.65 26.38 0.12
N ASP A 376 -1.08 25.25 -0.41
CA ASP A 376 -1.01 24.91 -1.82
C ASP A 376 -2.44 24.73 -2.35
N VAL A 377 -2.77 25.44 -3.44
CA VAL A 377 -4.08 25.37 -4.11
C VAL A 377 -3.85 25.03 -5.56
N THR A 378 -4.49 23.96 -6.03
CA THR A 378 -4.46 23.58 -7.45
C THR A 378 -5.89 23.49 -7.98
N LEU A 379 -6.15 24.22 -9.06
CA LEU A 379 -7.41 24.21 -9.79
C LEU A 379 -7.13 23.68 -11.19
N ARG A 380 -7.82 22.65 -11.61
CA ARG A 380 -7.66 22.07 -12.94
C ARG A 380 -9.02 21.88 -13.60
N THR A 381 -9.12 22.34 -14.85
CA THR A 381 -10.25 22.02 -15.72
C THR A 381 -9.74 21.24 -16.92
N LYS A 382 -10.39 20.13 -17.24
CA LYS A 382 -10.13 19.33 -18.45
C LYS A 382 -11.42 19.24 -19.24
N ARG A 383 -11.37 19.69 -20.49
CA ARG A 383 -12.47 19.61 -21.45
C ARG A 383 -12.15 18.59 -22.52
N LEU A 384 -13.05 17.70 -22.78
CA LEU A 384 -12.95 16.66 -23.80
C LEU A 384 -13.53 17.18 -25.12
N ALA A 385 -12.98 16.70 -26.23
CA ALA A 385 -13.63 16.91 -27.53
C ALA A 385 -14.86 15.97 -27.64
N PRO A 386 -15.90 16.38 -28.41
CA PRO A 386 -17.15 15.62 -28.51
C PRO A 386 -16.96 14.14 -28.89
N GLU A 387 -15.97 13.83 -29.71
CA GLU A 387 -15.63 12.49 -30.19
C GLU A 387 -15.11 11.56 -29.07
N PHE A 388 -14.67 12.14 -27.94
CA PHE A 388 -14.13 11.42 -26.79
C PHE A 388 -15.02 11.52 -25.55
N THR A 389 -16.21 12.10 -25.65
CA THR A 389 -17.19 12.14 -24.58
C THR A 389 -18.09 10.90 -24.62
N GLY A 390 -18.43 10.35 -23.44
CA GLY A 390 -19.29 9.17 -23.34
C GLY A 390 -19.64 8.85 -21.89
N PRO A 391 -20.41 7.78 -21.64
CA PRO A 391 -20.70 7.34 -20.28
C PRO A 391 -19.41 7.12 -19.46
N GLY A 392 -19.26 7.86 -18.36
CA GLY A 392 -18.07 7.82 -17.51
C GLY A 392 -16.86 8.63 -18.01
N ASN A 393 -16.91 9.24 -19.19
CA ASN A 393 -15.85 10.09 -19.73
C ASN A 393 -16.42 11.47 -20.09
N THR A 394 -16.40 12.39 -19.12
CA THR A 394 -16.97 13.73 -19.20
C THR A 394 -15.93 14.79 -18.85
N ASP A 395 -16.25 16.05 -19.07
CA ASP A 395 -15.45 17.17 -18.59
C ASP A 395 -15.21 17.06 -17.09
N VAL A 396 -13.98 17.35 -16.68
CA VAL A 396 -13.57 17.20 -15.27
C VAL A 396 -13.07 18.54 -14.74
N SER A 397 -13.59 18.95 -13.59
CA SER A 397 -13.06 20.05 -12.79
C SER A 397 -12.53 19.50 -11.47
N THR A 398 -11.27 19.72 -11.19
CA THR A 398 -10.59 19.23 -9.97
C THR A 398 -10.09 20.41 -9.16
N VAL A 399 -10.36 20.37 -7.88
CA VAL A 399 -9.82 21.30 -6.88
C VAL A 399 -9.00 20.47 -5.87
N LEU A 400 -7.79 20.89 -5.61
CA LEU A 400 -6.95 20.35 -4.54
C LEU A 400 -6.48 21.52 -3.68
N VAL A 401 -6.79 21.49 -2.39
CA VAL A 401 -6.27 22.42 -1.40
C VAL A 401 -5.52 21.63 -0.34
N LYS A 402 -4.31 22.02 -0.05
CA LYS A 402 -3.50 21.45 1.03
C LYS A 402 -2.92 22.56 1.87
N SER A 403 -3.19 22.53 3.17
CA SER A 403 -2.61 23.45 4.14
C SER A 403 -1.99 22.69 5.31
N GLN A 404 -0.82 23.12 5.72
CA GLN A 404 -0.16 22.66 6.94
C GLN A 404 0.31 23.89 7.69
N SER A 405 -0.13 24.02 8.93
CA SER A 405 0.20 25.19 9.75
C SER A 405 0.59 24.77 11.15
N ARG A 406 1.62 25.39 11.67
CA ARG A 406 2.07 25.24 13.05
C ARG A 406 2.16 26.61 13.68
N TYR A 407 1.44 26.82 14.76
CA TYR A 407 1.47 28.03 15.57
C TYR A 407 1.96 27.69 16.98
N ALA A 408 3.06 28.30 17.41
CA ALA A 408 3.72 27.92 18.65
C ALA A 408 4.12 29.16 19.49
N PRO A 409 3.14 29.99 19.97
CA PRO A 409 3.40 31.15 20.80
C PRO A 409 3.78 30.76 22.24
N LEU A 410 4.05 31.77 23.07
CA LEU A 410 4.29 31.67 24.51
C LEU A 410 5.43 30.67 24.82
N ASN A 411 6.59 30.86 24.20
CA ASN A 411 7.76 29.97 24.34
C ASN A 411 7.41 28.49 24.04
N ARG A 412 6.52 28.26 23.07
CA ARG A 412 5.97 26.94 22.73
C ARG A 412 5.10 26.31 23.83
N GLY A 413 4.63 27.11 24.78
CA GLY A 413 3.68 26.64 25.80
C GLY A 413 2.28 26.39 25.26
N VAL A 414 1.97 26.97 24.10
CA VAL A 414 0.82 26.60 23.28
C VAL A 414 1.34 26.19 21.92
N VAL A 415 1.01 24.98 21.48
CA VAL A 415 1.40 24.47 20.14
C VAL A 415 0.13 23.99 19.45
N THR A 416 -0.16 24.59 18.30
CA THR A 416 -1.27 24.16 17.44
C THR A 416 -0.71 23.68 16.11
N ASP A 417 -0.98 22.44 15.76
CA ASP A 417 -0.69 21.87 14.43
C ASP A 417 -2.03 21.65 13.70
N LEU A 418 -2.15 22.24 12.51
CA LEU A 418 -3.30 22.10 11.61
C LEU A 418 -2.85 21.44 10.32
N VAL A 419 -3.53 20.38 9.93
CA VAL A 419 -3.46 19.80 8.59
C VAL A 419 -4.85 19.86 7.98
N TYR A 420 -4.93 20.40 6.77
CA TYR A 420 -6.16 20.48 6.00
C TYR A 420 -5.87 20.08 4.56
N GLN A 421 -6.58 19.09 4.07
CA GLN A 421 -6.50 18.63 2.69
C GLN A 421 -7.90 18.35 2.18
N VAL A 422 -8.21 18.87 1.02
CA VAL A 422 -9.43 18.57 0.31
C VAL A 422 -9.13 18.39 -1.16
N ALA A 423 -9.73 17.37 -1.76
CA ALA A 423 -9.59 17.07 -3.17
C ALA A 423 -10.93 16.63 -3.76
N THR A 424 -11.19 16.98 -5.01
CA THR A 424 -12.25 16.31 -5.79
C THR A 424 -11.63 15.11 -6.50
N GLU A 425 -12.24 13.94 -6.33
CA GLU A 425 -11.80 12.68 -6.94
C GLU A 425 -13.00 11.81 -7.36
N GLN A 426 -12.73 10.69 -7.97
CA GLN A 426 -13.72 9.63 -8.18
C GLN A 426 -13.39 8.47 -7.25
N THR A 427 -14.39 7.93 -6.56
CA THR A 427 -14.24 6.73 -5.73
C THR A 427 -15.22 5.68 -6.16
N SER A 428 -14.85 4.41 -6.03
CA SER A 428 -15.76 3.30 -6.20
C SER A 428 -16.55 3.04 -4.91
N GLN A 429 -17.77 2.56 -5.05
CA GLN A 429 -18.51 2.02 -3.92
C GLN A 429 -17.79 0.78 -3.40
N LEU A 430 -17.82 0.57 -2.09
CA LEU A 430 -17.11 -0.53 -1.43
C LEU A 430 -18.03 -1.72 -1.22
N GLU A 431 -17.46 -2.92 -1.38
CA GLU A 431 -18.10 -4.19 -1.06
C GLU A 431 -17.22 -4.94 -0.05
N ARG A 432 -17.85 -5.57 0.95
CA ARG A 432 -17.15 -6.44 1.90
C ARG A 432 -17.29 -7.87 1.43
N VAL A 433 -16.16 -8.55 1.24
CA VAL A 433 -16.09 -9.96 0.87
C VAL A 433 -15.28 -10.73 1.90
N PHE A 434 -15.65 -12.00 2.11
CA PHE A 434 -14.94 -12.89 3.02
C PHE A 434 -14.12 -13.88 2.20
N VAL A 435 -12.82 -13.90 2.45
CA VAL A 435 -11.86 -14.76 1.74
C VAL A 435 -11.39 -15.85 2.67
N GLN A 436 -11.51 -17.11 2.22
CA GLN A 436 -11.03 -18.25 2.98
C GLN A 436 -9.49 -18.26 3.01
N VAL A 437 -8.95 -18.54 4.19
CA VAL A 437 -7.52 -18.67 4.44
C VAL A 437 -7.26 -19.97 5.20
N ALA A 438 -6.01 -20.31 5.50
CA ALA A 438 -5.70 -21.47 6.31
C ALA A 438 -6.30 -21.33 7.71
N GLN A 439 -6.75 -22.44 8.29
CA GLN A 439 -7.32 -22.46 9.63
C GLN A 439 -6.34 -21.84 10.66
N GLY A 440 -6.87 -20.93 11.46
CA GLY A 440 -6.08 -20.16 12.43
C GLY A 440 -5.34 -18.95 11.82
N ALA A 441 -5.36 -18.75 10.51
CA ALA A 441 -4.80 -17.56 9.85
C ALA A 441 -5.86 -16.46 9.62
N GLY A 442 -7.14 -16.78 9.76
CA GLY A 442 -8.25 -15.84 9.65
C GLY A 442 -8.69 -15.26 11.00
N ASN A 443 -9.54 -14.26 10.93
CA ASN A 443 -10.20 -13.63 12.06
C ASN A 443 -11.73 -13.75 12.03
N TYR A 444 -12.25 -14.53 11.09
CA TYR A 444 -13.65 -14.91 10.98
C TYR A 444 -13.81 -16.42 10.75
N ARG A 445 -14.98 -16.93 11.12
CA ARG A 445 -15.41 -18.29 10.86
C ARG A 445 -16.77 -18.24 10.16
N TYR A 446 -16.96 -19.07 9.14
CA TYR A 446 -18.23 -19.24 8.46
C TYR A 446 -19.14 -20.18 9.26
N LEU A 447 -20.39 -19.78 9.49
CA LEU A 447 -21.40 -20.57 10.22
C LEU A 447 -22.22 -21.48 9.31
N GLY A 448 -22.06 -21.35 7.99
CA GLY A 448 -22.91 -21.98 6.99
C GLY A 448 -23.98 -21.04 6.46
N ASP A 449 -24.69 -21.45 5.42
CA ASP A 449 -25.81 -20.72 4.84
C ASP A 449 -27.01 -20.75 5.82
N LEU A 450 -27.18 -19.66 6.59
CA LEU A 450 -28.20 -19.58 7.64
C LEU A 450 -29.60 -19.30 7.11
N ASN A 451 -29.71 -18.68 5.92
CA ASN A 451 -30.99 -18.29 5.33
C ASN A 451 -31.39 -19.16 4.13
N GLY A 452 -30.55 -20.11 3.71
CA GLY A 452 -30.83 -21.07 2.66
C GLY A 452 -30.81 -20.48 1.24
N ASN A 453 -30.20 -19.28 1.04
CA ASN A 453 -30.19 -18.62 -0.26
C ASN A 453 -29.01 -19.02 -1.16
N GLY A 454 -28.07 -19.80 -0.65
CA GLY A 454 -26.90 -20.28 -1.37
C GLY A 454 -25.81 -19.22 -1.58
N ILE A 455 -25.89 -18.06 -0.94
CA ILE A 455 -24.96 -16.96 -1.06
C ILE A 455 -24.31 -16.72 0.29
N ALA A 456 -22.99 -16.72 0.35
CA ALA A 456 -22.26 -16.42 1.58
C ALA A 456 -22.38 -14.91 1.92
N GLU A 457 -23.25 -14.59 2.87
CA GLU A 457 -23.54 -13.21 3.30
C GLU A 457 -22.80 -12.86 4.59
N GLU A 458 -22.63 -11.57 4.84
CA GLU A 458 -21.94 -11.07 6.03
C GLU A 458 -22.53 -11.60 7.36
N SER A 459 -23.84 -11.82 7.41
CA SER A 459 -24.55 -12.37 8.58
C SER A 459 -24.14 -13.78 8.95
N GLU A 460 -23.51 -14.51 8.05
CA GLU A 460 -23.08 -15.89 8.21
C GLU A 460 -21.63 -16.05 8.66
N PHE A 461 -20.92 -14.92 8.82
CA PHE A 461 -19.55 -14.88 9.32
C PHE A 461 -19.49 -14.28 10.71
N VAL A 462 -18.83 -14.98 11.62
CA VAL A 462 -18.60 -14.51 12.99
C VAL A 462 -17.11 -14.30 13.22
N PRO A 463 -16.71 -13.24 13.95
CA PRO A 463 -15.34 -13.04 14.34
C PRO A 463 -14.83 -14.22 15.19
N ALA A 464 -13.58 -14.63 14.96
CA ALA A 464 -12.89 -15.70 15.67
C ALA A 464 -11.54 -15.21 16.18
N ARG A 465 -11.20 -15.56 17.45
CA ARG A 465 -9.95 -15.12 18.08
C ARG A 465 -8.73 -15.91 17.61
N PHE A 466 -8.87 -17.22 17.42
CA PHE A 466 -7.75 -18.13 17.17
C PHE A 466 -7.97 -19.10 16.01
N ASP A 467 -9.19 -19.50 15.76
CA ASP A 467 -9.52 -20.61 14.85
C ASP A 467 -10.26 -20.13 13.59
N GLY A 468 -10.08 -18.82 13.26
CA GLY A 468 -10.66 -18.26 12.06
C GLY A 468 -10.02 -18.84 10.80
N ASP A 469 -10.83 -19.11 9.81
CA ASP A 469 -10.43 -19.59 8.48
C ASP A 469 -10.90 -18.65 7.36
N TYR A 470 -11.41 -17.46 7.72
CA TYR A 470 -11.79 -16.40 6.80
C TYR A 470 -11.23 -15.05 7.25
N ILE A 471 -10.93 -14.19 6.30
CA ILE A 471 -10.63 -12.77 6.49
C ILE A 471 -11.66 -11.92 5.76
N ALA A 472 -12.14 -10.85 6.40
CA ALA A 472 -12.97 -9.84 5.75
C ALA A 472 -12.08 -8.87 4.98
N VAL A 473 -12.32 -8.74 3.68
CA VAL A 473 -11.62 -7.82 2.78
C VAL A 473 -12.63 -6.86 2.18
N THR A 474 -12.30 -5.57 2.19
CA THR A 474 -13.11 -4.56 1.52
C THR A 474 -12.54 -4.33 0.13
N VAL A 475 -13.35 -4.56 -0.90
CA VAL A 475 -12.95 -4.41 -2.31
C VAL A 475 -13.74 -3.29 -2.98
N PRO A 476 -13.13 -2.53 -3.91
CA PRO A 476 -13.86 -1.57 -4.73
C PRO A 476 -14.72 -2.28 -5.77
N THR A 477 -15.90 -1.72 -6.04
CA THR A 477 -16.77 -2.14 -7.14
C THR A 477 -16.44 -1.37 -8.42
N ASP A 478 -17.01 -1.78 -9.57
CA ASP A 478 -16.84 -1.07 -10.85
C ASP A 478 -17.65 0.22 -10.95
N ARG A 479 -18.43 0.57 -9.92
CA ARG A 479 -19.27 1.77 -9.89
C ARG A 479 -18.50 2.93 -9.29
N PHE A 480 -18.08 3.89 -10.13
CA PHE A 480 -17.40 5.11 -9.73
C PHE A 480 -18.38 6.26 -9.48
N LEU A 481 -18.15 6.98 -8.39
CA LEU A 481 -18.92 8.15 -7.99
C LEU A 481 -17.97 9.36 -7.86
N PRO A 482 -18.33 10.54 -8.39
CA PRO A 482 -17.58 11.75 -8.11
C PRO A 482 -17.78 12.13 -6.66
N ILE A 483 -16.69 12.45 -5.96
CA ILE A 483 -16.71 12.79 -4.54
C ILE A 483 -15.75 13.93 -4.22
N ILE A 484 -15.95 14.49 -3.02
CA ILE A 484 -14.98 15.32 -2.31
C ILE A 484 -14.33 14.45 -1.24
N ASP A 485 -13.02 14.31 -1.26
CA ASP A 485 -12.21 13.70 -0.19
C ASP A 485 -11.63 14.81 0.69
N LEU A 486 -12.13 14.90 1.92
CA LEU A 486 -11.65 15.82 2.95
C LEU A 486 -10.87 15.06 4.00
N LYS A 487 -9.69 15.55 4.33
CA LYS A 487 -8.87 15.09 5.46
C LYS A 487 -8.40 16.31 6.25
N THR A 488 -8.84 16.43 7.49
CA THR A 488 -8.39 17.51 8.36
C THR A 488 -8.07 17.00 9.75
N SER A 489 -7.04 17.57 10.34
CA SER A 489 -6.70 17.31 11.73
C SER A 489 -6.18 18.57 12.42
N VAL A 490 -6.56 18.72 13.67
CA VAL A 490 -6.07 19.77 14.56
C VAL A 490 -5.52 19.11 15.82
N ARG A 491 -4.29 19.43 16.16
CA ARG A 491 -3.70 19.09 17.44
C ARG A 491 -3.39 20.40 18.18
N LEU A 492 -3.93 20.53 19.36
CA LEU A 492 -3.64 21.63 20.27
C LEU A 492 -3.03 21.07 21.54
N ARG A 493 -1.80 21.46 21.83
CA ARG A 493 -1.12 21.16 23.09
C ARG A 493 -0.91 22.45 23.88
N ILE A 494 -1.27 22.42 25.15
CA ILE A 494 -1.09 23.52 26.10
C ILE A 494 -0.22 22.99 27.25
N ASP A 495 0.92 23.61 27.45
CA ASP A 495 1.86 23.33 28.53
C ASP A 495 2.15 24.61 29.31
N PRO A 496 1.41 24.88 30.37
CA PRO A 496 1.55 26.11 31.14
C PRO A 496 2.91 26.30 31.80
N ARG A 497 3.67 25.22 32.00
CA ARG A 497 5.04 25.28 32.56
C ARG A 497 5.99 26.16 31.76
N LEU A 498 5.79 26.25 30.45
CA LEU A 498 6.68 26.98 29.54
C LEU A 498 6.46 28.49 29.53
N PHE A 499 5.32 28.96 30.02
CA PHE A 499 5.00 30.39 30.03
C PHE A 499 4.59 30.96 31.41
N LEU A 500 4.43 30.11 32.42
CA LEU A 500 4.11 30.53 33.78
C LEU A 500 5.29 30.40 34.76
N ALA A 501 6.47 30.07 34.29
CA ALA A 501 7.61 29.62 35.10
C ALA A 501 8.27 30.71 36.02
N SER A 502 7.83 31.97 36.02
CA SER A 502 8.61 33.04 36.66
C SER A 502 8.03 33.72 37.91
N ASN A 503 6.89 33.29 38.47
CA ASN A 503 6.31 33.97 39.62
C ASN A 503 5.65 33.05 40.67
N GLU A 504 5.80 33.36 41.95
CA GLU A 504 5.23 32.67 43.09
C GLU A 504 3.70 32.87 43.21
N GLY A 505 2.97 31.81 43.55
CA GLY A 505 1.53 31.82 43.79
C GLY A 505 0.87 30.46 43.67
N PHE A 506 -0.09 30.15 44.55
CA PHE A 506 -0.79 28.84 44.62
C PHE A 506 -1.42 28.40 43.29
N ILE A 507 -2.13 29.33 42.62
CA ILE A 507 -2.78 29.02 41.32
C ILE A 507 -1.74 28.63 40.24
N ARG A 508 -0.57 29.29 40.24
CA ARG A 508 0.50 29.01 39.29
C ARG A 508 1.22 27.70 39.58
N SER A 509 1.38 27.35 40.83
CA SER A 509 1.93 26.06 41.25
C SER A 509 1.06 24.91 40.73
N ILE A 510 -0.28 25.04 40.82
CA ILE A 510 -1.21 24.05 40.27
C ILE A 510 -1.15 24.06 38.74
N ALA A 511 -1.26 25.22 38.09
CA ALA A 511 -1.26 25.33 36.64
C ALA A 511 0.03 24.79 36.00
N SER A 512 1.20 24.91 36.70
CA SER A 512 2.46 24.36 36.23
C SER A 512 2.57 22.83 36.31
N THR A 513 1.62 22.16 36.98
CA THR A 513 1.59 20.68 37.05
C THR A 513 0.71 20.05 35.99
N VAL A 514 -0.11 20.85 35.30
CA VAL A 514 -1.12 20.39 34.34
C VAL A 514 -0.67 20.68 32.93
N SER A 515 -0.81 19.73 32.03
CA SER A 515 -0.74 19.94 30.57
C SER A 515 -1.94 19.27 29.89
N ALA A 516 -2.33 19.81 28.74
CA ALA A 516 -3.49 19.32 28.01
C ALA A 516 -3.16 19.14 26.53
N GLU A 517 -3.72 18.10 25.92
CA GLU A 517 -3.63 17.86 24.49
C GLU A 517 -5.01 17.52 23.93
N THR A 518 -5.46 18.30 22.95
CA THR A 518 -6.66 18.05 22.18
C THR A 518 -6.28 17.64 20.78
N TYR A 519 -6.83 16.54 20.30
CA TYR A 519 -6.67 16.08 18.93
C TYR A 519 -8.02 15.84 18.29
N ILE A 520 -8.25 16.50 17.16
CA ILE A 520 -9.46 16.33 16.33
C ILE A 520 -9.01 15.89 14.95
N ARG A 521 -9.63 14.85 14.41
CA ARG A 521 -9.43 14.38 13.03
C ARG A 521 -10.78 14.11 12.39
N ILE A 522 -10.94 14.60 11.18
CA ILE A 522 -12.12 14.40 10.35
C ILE A 522 -11.66 13.93 8.97
N GLU A 523 -12.19 12.82 8.53
CA GLU A 523 -12.01 12.29 7.19
C GLU A 523 -13.38 12.01 6.61
N GLU A 524 -13.62 12.47 5.40
CA GLU A 524 -14.92 12.29 4.75
C GLU A 524 -14.77 12.22 3.24
N LYS A 525 -15.36 11.19 2.66
CA LYS A 525 -15.62 11.04 1.24
C LYS A 525 -17.10 11.29 1.01
N SER A 526 -17.42 12.44 0.42
CA SER A 526 -18.80 12.92 0.28
C SER A 526 -19.17 13.14 -1.18
N SER A 527 -20.38 12.75 -1.54
CA SER A 527 -21.04 13.10 -2.81
C SER A 527 -21.85 14.40 -2.73
N GLU A 528 -21.60 15.25 -1.72
CA GLU A 528 -22.28 16.55 -1.55
C GLU A 528 -21.98 17.46 -2.75
N GLU A 529 -23.03 17.97 -3.38
CA GLU A 529 -22.91 18.82 -4.58
C GLU A 529 -22.45 20.24 -4.24
N ASP A 530 -22.83 20.75 -3.05
CA ASP A 530 -22.38 22.08 -2.58
C ASP A 530 -20.98 21.99 -1.97
N LEU A 531 -19.97 22.16 -2.81
CA LEU A 531 -18.56 22.11 -2.45
C LEU A 531 -18.19 23.03 -1.28
N LYS A 532 -18.88 24.19 -1.14
CA LYS A 532 -18.59 25.16 -0.09
C LYS A 532 -18.88 24.59 1.31
N GLN A 533 -19.88 23.72 1.43
CA GLN A 533 -20.27 23.13 2.71
C GLN A 533 -19.12 22.27 3.29
N ILE A 534 -18.44 21.53 2.44
CA ILE A 534 -17.31 20.67 2.84
C ILE A 534 -16.05 21.52 3.04
N TYR A 535 -15.75 22.45 2.13
CA TYR A 535 -14.55 23.27 2.20
C TYR A 535 -14.51 24.20 3.41
N LEU A 536 -15.68 24.70 3.84
CA LEU A 536 -15.79 25.55 5.03
C LEU A 536 -15.98 24.78 6.33
N LEU A 537 -15.82 23.46 6.33
CA LEU A 537 -15.93 22.58 7.50
C LEU A 537 -17.27 22.74 8.24
N HIS A 538 -18.38 22.75 7.52
CA HIS A 538 -19.71 22.78 8.14
C HIS A 538 -20.03 21.44 8.79
N PHE A 539 -19.64 21.27 10.05
CA PHE A 539 -19.71 20.00 10.82
C PHE A 539 -21.09 19.33 10.82
N SER A 540 -22.18 20.09 10.67
CA SER A 540 -23.53 19.54 10.56
C SER A 540 -23.81 18.79 9.26
N ARG A 541 -22.91 18.90 8.26
CA ARG A 541 -23.03 18.23 6.97
C ARG A 541 -22.24 16.93 6.89
N PHE A 542 -21.39 16.66 7.87
CA PHE A 542 -20.58 15.45 7.92
C PHE A 542 -21.35 14.25 8.48
N LEU A 543 -20.97 13.04 8.05
CA LEU A 543 -21.55 11.75 8.43
C LEU A 543 -23.07 11.68 8.21
N ARG A 544 -23.52 12.14 7.05
CA ARG A 544 -24.91 12.02 6.59
C ARG A 544 -25.09 10.81 5.71
N GLU A 545 -26.12 10.02 5.95
CA GLU A 545 -26.44 8.85 5.14
C GLU A 545 -26.73 9.16 3.67
N SER A 546 -27.20 10.39 3.38
CA SER A 546 -27.56 10.80 2.03
C SER A 546 -26.34 11.15 1.15
N THR A 547 -25.24 11.61 1.74
CA THR A 547 -24.11 12.18 0.98
C THR A 547 -22.77 11.57 1.34
N THR A 548 -22.57 11.06 2.55
CA THR A 548 -21.31 10.46 2.99
C THR A 548 -21.17 9.04 2.47
N ILE A 549 -20.19 8.77 1.61
CA ILE A 549 -19.85 7.42 1.16
C ILE A 549 -19.02 6.70 2.24
N ALA A 550 -18.02 7.37 2.77
CA ALA A 550 -17.22 6.89 3.91
C ALA A 550 -16.74 8.09 4.71
N GLY A 551 -16.87 8.02 6.04
CA GLY A 551 -16.42 9.12 6.89
C GLY A 551 -16.08 8.66 8.29
N SER A 552 -15.14 9.38 8.93
CA SER A 552 -14.76 9.17 10.32
C SER A 552 -14.45 10.50 11.01
N GLN A 553 -14.85 10.59 12.27
CA GLN A 553 -14.51 11.71 13.16
C GLN A 553 -13.90 11.13 14.42
N LEU A 554 -12.76 11.67 14.84
CA LEU A 554 -12.07 11.34 16.08
C LEU A 554 -11.86 12.62 16.88
N LEU A 555 -12.27 12.61 18.12
CA LEU A 555 -11.94 13.61 19.13
C LEU A 555 -11.22 12.90 20.28
N THR A 556 -10.03 13.35 20.61
CA THR A 556 -9.27 12.87 21.78
C THR A 556 -8.87 14.09 22.62
N GLN A 557 -9.16 14.04 23.91
CA GLN A 557 -8.75 15.03 24.90
C GLN A 557 -7.94 14.32 25.98
N ASP A 558 -6.68 14.67 26.09
CA ASP A 558 -5.80 14.23 27.18
C ASP A 558 -5.58 15.39 28.15
N LEU A 559 -5.66 15.10 29.44
CA LEU A 559 -5.26 15.96 30.52
C LEU A 559 -4.20 15.23 31.34
N PHE A 560 -3.02 15.82 31.45
CA PHE A 560 -1.90 15.27 32.19
C PHE A 560 -1.67 16.05 33.48
N LEU A 561 -1.43 15.33 34.55
CA LEU A 561 -0.96 15.88 35.82
C LEU A 561 0.45 15.31 36.06
N PHE A 562 1.38 16.18 36.43
CA PHE A 562 2.79 15.84 36.70
C PHE A 562 3.44 15.08 35.53
N GLU A 563 3.15 15.49 34.29
CA GLU A 563 3.70 14.85 33.11
C GLU A 563 5.23 14.79 33.13
N GLY A 564 5.80 13.59 32.90
CA GLY A 564 7.24 13.36 32.86
C GLY A 564 7.89 13.18 34.25
N LYS A 565 7.13 13.22 35.34
CA LYS A 565 7.66 12.87 36.68
C LYS A 565 7.54 11.37 36.88
N PRO A 566 8.66 10.67 37.21
CA PRO A 566 8.62 9.22 37.45
C PRO A 566 7.91 8.86 38.76
N GLU A 567 8.00 9.73 39.79
CA GLU A 567 7.46 9.47 41.11
C GLU A 567 5.94 9.36 41.09
N PHE A 568 5.27 10.23 40.32
CA PHE A 568 3.81 10.20 40.14
C PHE A 568 3.41 10.94 38.90
N SER A 569 2.54 10.34 38.11
CA SER A 569 1.85 11.01 36.99
C SER A 569 0.44 10.47 36.83
N ALA A 570 -0.49 11.34 36.43
CA ALA A 570 -1.84 10.97 36.10
C ALA A 570 -2.22 11.46 34.70
N ARG A 571 -2.95 10.65 33.95
CA ARG A 571 -3.52 11.03 32.66
C ARG A 571 -5.02 10.69 32.63
N PHE A 572 -5.83 11.67 32.40
CA PHE A 572 -7.22 11.48 32.04
C PHE A 572 -7.35 11.60 30.53
N ARG A 573 -7.99 10.62 29.90
CA ARG A 573 -8.28 10.61 28.47
C ARG A 573 -9.77 10.50 28.22
N PHE A 574 -10.29 11.37 27.38
CA PHE A 574 -11.58 11.23 26.71
C PHE A 574 -11.33 11.03 25.23
N SER A 575 -11.87 9.96 24.66
CA SER A 575 -11.80 9.71 23.21
C SER A 575 -13.19 9.38 22.69
N GLN A 576 -13.58 10.00 21.59
CA GLN A 576 -14.83 9.73 20.88
C GLN A 576 -14.54 9.54 19.40
N ARG A 577 -15.02 8.43 18.86
CA ARG A 577 -14.97 8.13 17.43
C ARG A 577 -16.38 7.96 16.89
N LYS A 578 -16.64 8.55 15.73
CA LYS A 578 -17.86 8.33 14.95
C LYS A 578 -17.44 7.93 13.56
N GLY A 579 -18.17 7.01 12.93
CA GLY A 579 -17.95 6.59 11.56
C GLY A 579 -19.25 6.33 10.83
N LEU A 580 -19.19 6.45 9.51
CA LEU A 580 -20.26 6.06 8.59
C LEU A 580 -19.61 5.47 7.34
N ASN A 581 -20.08 4.29 6.92
CA ASN A 581 -19.65 3.67 5.68
C ASN A 581 -20.88 3.16 4.93
N GLN A 582 -20.97 3.50 3.65
CA GLN A 582 -21.95 2.96 2.73
C GLN A 582 -21.34 1.80 1.95
N PHE A 583 -21.73 0.58 2.30
CA PHE A 583 -21.43 -0.61 1.51
C PHE A 583 -22.54 -0.87 0.49
N THR A 584 -22.30 -1.76 -0.46
CA THR A 584 -23.35 -2.21 -1.39
C THR A 584 -24.51 -2.88 -0.69
N SER A 585 -24.23 -3.58 0.42
CA SER A 585 -25.22 -4.35 1.21
C SER A 585 -25.92 -3.52 2.30
N ALA A 586 -25.23 -2.52 2.89
CA ALA A 586 -25.74 -1.83 4.06
C ALA A 586 -25.03 -0.49 4.31
N THR A 587 -25.72 0.44 5.00
CA THR A 587 -25.09 1.64 5.58
C THR A 587 -24.86 1.40 7.06
N GLU A 588 -23.59 1.40 7.48
CA GLU A 588 -23.20 1.22 8.87
C GLU A 588 -22.79 2.53 9.53
N ARG A 589 -23.31 2.79 10.73
CA ARG A 589 -22.84 3.83 11.64
C ARG A 589 -22.12 3.20 12.81
N THR A 590 -20.93 3.69 13.09
CA THR A 590 -20.13 3.27 14.23
C THR A 590 -19.98 4.43 15.21
N TYR A 591 -20.07 4.12 16.50
CA TYR A 591 -19.83 5.06 17.58
C TYR A 591 -18.99 4.37 18.65
N GLY A 592 -17.84 4.96 18.94
CA GLY A 592 -16.97 4.52 20.04
C GLY A 592 -16.69 5.68 20.98
N ARG A 593 -16.75 5.44 22.29
CA ARG A 593 -16.38 6.40 23.32
C ARG A 593 -15.54 5.69 24.38
N GLU A 594 -14.45 6.32 24.77
CA GLU A 594 -13.60 5.86 25.88
C GLU A 594 -13.34 7.02 26.83
N ARG A 595 -13.46 6.74 28.13
CA ARG A 595 -13.00 7.58 29.22
C ARG A 595 -12.04 6.75 30.03
N SER A 596 -10.80 7.19 30.16
CA SER A 596 -9.81 6.46 30.92
C SER A 596 -9.03 7.38 31.85
N LEU A 597 -8.76 6.86 33.05
CA LEU A 597 -7.88 7.46 34.03
C LEU A 597 -6.71 6.51 34.24
N ARG A 598 -5.52 6.98 33.93
CA ARG A 598 -4.25 6.27 34.18
C ARG A 598 -3.52 6.96 35.30
N LEU A 599 -3.21 6.23 36.35
CA LEU A 599 -2.31 6.65 37.42
C LEU A 599 -1.04 5.83 37.32
N ARG A 600 0.09 6.47 37.35
CA ARG A 600 1.40 5.82 37.36
C ARG A 600 2.22 6.40 38.50
N TRP A 601 2.86 5.52 39.28
CA TRP A 601 3.75 5.92 40.35
C TRP A 601 4.90 4.92 40.51
N GLN A 602 6.01 5.44 40.97
CA GLN A 602 7.22 4.67 41.23
C GLN A 602 7.60 4.85 42.69
N LEU A 603 7.44 3.77 43.50
CA LEU A 603 7.74 3.80 44.93
C LEU A 603 9.23 3.79 45.16
N ILE A 604 9.95 2.96 44.40
CA ILE A 604 11.42 2.85 44.37
C ILE A 604 11.83 2.74 42.91
N SER A 605 13.11 3.00 42.61
CA SER A 605 13.63 3.04 41.22
C SER A 605 13.34 1.76 40.43
N GLU A 606 13.30 0.64 41.11
CA GLU A 606 13.12 -0.71 40.56
C GLU A 606 11.65 -1.10 40.38
N LEU A 607 10.71 -0.44 41.08
CA LEU A 607 9.29 -0.84 41.09
C LEU A 607 8.40 0.25 40.52
N SER A 608 7.85 0.01 39.32
CA SER A 608 6.85 0.85 38.69
C SER A 608 5.45 0.24 38.81
N ASN A 609 4.46 1.09 39.10
CA ASN A 609 3.08 0.67 39.28
C ASN A 609 2.19 1.54 38.40
N GLN A 610 1.17 0.92 37.80
CA GLN A 610 0.18 1.60 36.99
C GLN A 610 -1.22 1.08 37.29
N ILE A 611 -2.16 2.01 37.42
CA ILE A 611 -3.62 1.72 37.46
C ILE A 611 -4.24 2.35 36.25
N ASP A 612 -5.04 1.59 35.52
CA ASP A 612 -5.91 2.08 34.46
C ASP A 612 -7.38 1.80 34.83
N LEU A 613 -8.17 2.84 34.86
CA LEU A 613 -9.64 2.76 34.94
C LEU A 613 -10.19 3.14 33.58
N VAL A 614 -10.96 2.26 32.95
CA VAL A 614 -11.49 2.48 31.60
C VAL A 614 -12.99 2.25 31.59
N ASN A 615 -13.74 3.25 31.09
CA ASN A 615 -15.13 3.13 30.70
C ASN A 615 -15.23 3.32 29.20
N SER A 616 -15.76 2.36 28.49
CA SER A 616 -15.93 2.43 27.02
C SER A 616 -17.36 2.09 26.60
N GLN A 617 -17.73 2.62 25.46
CA GLN A 617 -18.97 2.28 24.74
C GLN A 617 -18.63 2.04 23.28
N ASP A 618 -19.11 0.94 22.73
CA ASP A 618 -19.01 0.56 21.33
C ASP A 618 -20.40 0.24 20.78
N ARG A 619 -20.83 1.03 19.79
CA ARG A 619 -22.14 0.89 19.16
C ARG A 619 -21.99 0.81 17.65
N VAL A 620 -22.68 -0.15 17.05
CA VAL A 620 -22.86 -0.26 15.60
C VAL A 620 -24.35 -0.31 15.31
N THR A 621 -24.80 0.58 14.42
CA THR A 621 -26.19 0.67 13.98
C THR A 621 -26.25 0.65 12.45
N SER A 622 -27.30 0.06 11.89
CA SER A 622 -27.63 0.06 10.47
C SER A 622 -29.14 0.02 10.29
N LEU A 623 -29.62 0.51 9.15
CA LEU A 623 -31.03 0.35 8.76
C LEU A 623 -31.32 -1.08 8.31
N GLN A 624 -30.33 -1.78 7.77
CA GLN A 624 -30.41 -3.20 7.42
C GLN A 624 -30.02 -4.05 8.63
N GLN A 625 -30.68 -5.19 8.79
CA GLN A 625 -30.35 -6.11 9.87
C GLN A 625 -29.06 -6.85 9.52
N THR A 626 -28.01 -6.65 10.32
CA THR A 626 -26.72 -7.33 10.18
C THR A 626 -26.33 -7.99 11.50
N SER A 627 -25.49 -9.01 11.47
CA SER A 627 -24.97 -9.69 12.69
C SER A 627 -24.05 -8.81 13.54
N ARG A 628 -23.74 -7.61 13.08
CA ARG A 628 -22.78 -6.70 13.73
C ARG A 628 -23.43 -5.63 14.62
N LEU A 629 -24.76 -5.57 14.64
CA LEU A 629 -25.49 -4.59 15.45
C LEU A 629 -25.26 -4.85 16.94
N ARG A 630 -24.84 -3.80 17.67
CA ARG A 630 -24.51 -3.90 19.09
C ARG A 630 -24.51 -2.55 19.76
N ASP A 631 -24.69 -2.53 21.09
CA ASP A 631 -24.48 -1.37 21.96
C ASP A 631 -23.82 -1.83 23.27
N ILE A 632 -22.52 -2.01 23.24
CA ILE A 632 -21.73 -2.57 24.32
C ILE A 632 -21.16 -1.45 25.18
N SER A 633 -21.48 -1.48 26.48
CA SER A 633 -20.85 -0.62 27.49
C SER A 633 -19.94 -1.48 28.39
N SER A 634 -18.68 -1.09 28.54
CA SER A 634 -17.70 -1.83 29.33
C SER A 634 -17.03 -0.94 30.37
N ASN A 635 -16.79 -1.51 31.55
CA ASN A 635 -15.98 -0.91 32.61
C ASN A 635 -14.86 -1.87 32.96
N SER A 636 -13.65 -1.39 33.12
CA SER A 636 -12.53 -2.21 33.55
C SER A 636 -11.55 -1.47 34.43
N ILE A 637 -10.94 -2.21 35.35
CA ILE A 637 -9.78 -1.79 36.15
C ILE A 637 -8.60 -2.71 35.81
N SER A 638 -7.45 -2.11 35.58
CA SER A 638 -6.20 -2.83 35.35
C SER A 638 -5.14 -2.33 36.32
N LEU A 639 -4.49 -3.26 37.01
CA LEU A 639 -3.34 -3.04 37.89
C LEU A 639 -2.13 -3.68 37.25
N ASP A 640 -1.07 -2.93 36.99
CA ASP A 640 0.15 -3.40 36.36
C ASP A 640 1.36 -3.04 37.24
N PHE A 641 2.08 -4.07 37.71
CA PHE A 641 3.25 -3.96 38.53
C PHE A 641 4.45 -4.49 37.75
N SER A 642 5.53 -3.72 37.66
CA SER A 642 6.77 -4.13 37.01
C SER A 642 7.94 -3.88 37.95
N TYR A 643 8.67 -4.96 38.29
CA TYR A 643 9.84 -4.94 39.14
C TYR A 643 11.10 -5.25 38.33
N ARG A 644 12.07 -4.34 38.33
CA ARG A 644 13.35 -4.42 37.63
C ARG A 644 14.51 -4.39 38.66
N PRO A 645 14.87 -5.50 39.26
CA PRO A 645 15.98 -5.55 40.23
C PRO A 645 17.34 -5.24 39.60
N GLN A 646 17.46 -5.50 38.30
CA GLN A 646 18.63 -5.19 37.45
C GLN A 646 18.15 -4.73 36.09
N GLN A 647 19.01 -4.06 35.33
CA GLN A 647 18.65 -3.53 34.00
C GLN A 647 18.25 -4.65 33.01
N GLU A 648 18.78 -5.84 33.25
CA GLU A 648 18.57 -7.03 32.40
C GLU A 648 17.32 -7.81 32.74
N ILE A 649 16.77 -7.70 33.98
CA ILE A 649 15.68 -8.52 34.46
C ILE A 649 14.45 -7.67 34.74
N GLU A 650 13.31 -8.06 34.17
CA GLU A 650 12.00 -7.50 34.51
C GLU A 650 11.03 -8.64 34.85
N VAL A 651 10.34 -8.51 35.98
CA VAL A 651 9.22 -9.34 36.38
C VAL A 651 7.98 -8.45 36.49
N GLY A 652 6.92 -8.80 35.74
CA GLY A 652 5.69 -8.05 35.75
C GLY A 652 4.48 -8.89 36.14
N CYS A 653 3.54 -8.26 36.87
CA CYS A 653 2.24 -8.83 37.18
C CYS A 653 1.14 -7.85 36.77
N LYS A 654 0.19 -8.31 35.96
CA LYS A 654 -0.95 -7.51 35.52
C LYS A 654 -2.26 -8.21 35.91
N LEU A 655 -3.12 -7.49 36.60
CA LEU A 655 -4.46 -7.93 37.01
C LEU A 655 -5.47 -7.05 36.29
N VAL A 656 -6.43 -7.65 35.61
CA VAL A 656 -7.54 -6.93 34.94
C VAL A 656 -8.85 -7.52 35.41
N SER A 657 -9.77 -6.68 35.84
CA SER A 657 -11.15 -7.04 36.13
C SER A 657 -12.08 -6.08 35.40
N GLY A 658 -13.08 -6.61 34.73
CA GLY A 658 -14.03 -5.78 33.99
C GLY A 658 -15.34 -6.47 33.74
N ASN A 659 -16.35 -5.65 33.48
CA ASN A 659 -17.65 -6.12 33.03
C ASN A 659 -18.07 -5.40 31.75
N SER A 660 -18.81 -6.09 30.89
CA SER A 660 -19.35 -5.58 29.63
C SER A 660 -20.81 -5.96 29.52
N ILE A 661 -21.64 -5.06 29.02
CA ILE A 661 -23.08 -5.26 28.85
C ILE A 661 -23.46 -4.84 27.44
N ASP A 662 -24.07 -5.73 26.67
CA ASP A 662 -24.71 -5.41 25.40
C ASP A 662 -26.19 -5.13 25.61
N ARG A 663 -26.59 -3.88 25.32
CA ARG A 663 -27.98 -3.40 25.45
C ARG A 663 -28.78 -3.48 24.16
N TYR A 664 -28.14 -3.86 23.08
CA TYR A 664 -28.85 -4.05 21.80
C TYR A 664 -29.76 -5.28 21.85
N GLN A 665 -29.28 -6.36 22.47
CA GLN A 665 -30.04 -7.59 22.65
C GLN A 665 -31.06 -7.47 23.79
N GLN A 666 -32.24 -8.08 23.62
CA GLN A 666 -33.28 -8.16 24.67
C GLN A 666 -33.61 -9.62 24.95
N PRO A 667 -33.42 -10.14 26.16
CA PRO A 667 -32.83 -9.45 27.33
C PRO A 667 -31.31 -9.15 27.15
N GLU A 668 -30.85 -8.15 27.93
CA GLU A 668 -29.44 -7.72 27.91
C GLU A 668 -28.47 -8.88 28.15
N GLN A 669 -27.37 -8.89 27.43
CA GLN A 669 -26.28 -9.87 27.61
C GLN A 669 -25.13 -9.22 28.34
N SER A 670 -24.48 -9.94 29.26
CA SER A 670 -23.31 -9.42 29.96
C SER A 670 -22.18 -10.43 30.08
N ALA A 671 -20.96 -9.91 30.19
CA ALA A 671 -19.76 -10.67 30.40
C ALA A 671 -18.94 -10.07 31.54
N ASP A 672 -18.53 -10.90 32.51
CA ASP A 672 -17.55 -10.56 33.52
C ASP A 672 -16.20 -11.19 33.11
N ILE A 673 -15.15 -10.38 33.04
CA ILE A 673 -13.84 -10.81 32.55
C ILE A 673 -12.78 -10.49 33.59
N ASN A 674 -12.07 -11.53 34.04
CA ASN A 674 -10.93 -11.41 34.94
C ASN A 674 -9.69 -12.01 34.28
N THR A 675 -8.60 -11.26 34.25
CA THR A 675 -7.34 -11.71 33.66
C THR A 675 -6.19 -11.47 34.63
N GLN A 676 -5.37 -12.50 34.86
CA GLN A 676 -4.16 -12.47 35.68
C GLN A 676 -2.99 -12.84 34.77
N THR A 677 -2.03 -11.94 34.60
CA THR A 677 -0.88 -12.17 33.73
C THR A 677 0.42 -11.99 34.50
N LEU A 678 1.31 -12.97 34.40
CA LEU A 678 2.69 -12.88 34.86
C LEU A 678 3.58 -12.80 33.60
N ARG A 679 4.55 -11.89 33.63
CA ARG A 679 5.53 -11.73 32.56
C ARG A 679 6.95 -11.69 33.13
N PHE A 680 7.88 -12.23 32.37
CA PHE A 680 9.29 -12.25 32.66
C PHE A 680 10.04 -11.83 31.39
N VAL A 681 11.00 -10.91 31.55
CA VAL A 681 11.89 -10.49 30.46
C VAL A 681 13.32 -10.55 31.00
N TYR A 682 14.20 -11.21 30.24
CA TYR A 682 15.62 -11.23 30.49
C TYR A 682 16.36 -10.70 29.22
N ALA A 683 17.01 -9.55 29.35
CA ALA A 683 17.83 -8.94 28.32
C ALA A 683 19.28 -9.43 28.47
N MET A 684 19.76 -10.18 27.48
CA MET A 684 21.16 -10.61 27.41
C MET A 684 21.98 -9.49 26.74
N ARG A 685 22.90 -8.90 27.51
CA ARG A 685 23.70 -7.73 27.02
C ARG A 685 24.34 -8.00 25.66
N GLY A 686 23.92 -7.25 24.64
CA GLY A 686 24.44 -7.35 23.29
C GLY A 686 24.08 -8.60 22.48
N ALA A 687 23.44 -9.59 23.10
CA ALA A 687 23.17 -10.89 22.48
C ALA A 687 21.69 -11.13 22.17
N GLY A 688 20.74 -10.53 22.90
CA GLY A 688 19.32 -10.74 22.64
C GLY A 688 18.45 -10.65 23.88
N GLN A 689 17.28 -11.31 23.86
CA GLN A 689 16.34 -11.31 24.99
C GLN A 689 15.50 -12.60 25.04
N ILE A 690 15.11 -12.96 26.24
CA ILE A 690 14.11 -13.99 26.52
C ILE A 690 12.89 -13.28 27.09
N ARG A 691 11.71 -13.65 26.62
CA ARG A 691 10.41 -13.21 27.15
C ARG A 691 9.57 -14.43 27.48
N ALA A 692 8.91 -14.39 28.61
CA ALA A 692 7.92 -15.39 28.98
C ALA A 692 6.69 -14.70 29.57
N GLU A 693 5.53 -15.17 29.23
CA GLU A 693 4.24 -14.67 29.71
C GLU A 693 3.31 -15.85 29.94
N ILE A 694 2.59 -15.80 31.05
CA ILE A 694 1.49 -16.70 31.32
C ILE A 694 0.29 -15.92 31.83
N ALA A 695 -0.86 -16.12 31.19
CA ALA A 695 -2.10 -15.47 31.53
C ALA A 695 -3.19 -16.51 31.86
N ARG A 696 -3.92 -16.25 32.93
CA ARG A 696 -5.16 -16.93 33.27
C ARG A 696 -6.31 -15.95 33.00
N GLU A 697 -7.20 -16.33 32.12
CA GLU A 697 -8.42 -15.58 31.78
C GLU A 697 -9.62 -16.35 32.35
N GLU A 698 -10.53 -15.66 32.99
CA GLU A 698 -11.79 -16.23 33.50
C GLU A 698 -12.95 -15.35 33.01
N VAL A 699 -13.91 -15.97 32.31
CA VAL A 699 -15.05 -15.30 31.70
C VAL A 699 -16.33 -15.93 32.18
N GLY A 700 -17.19 -15.10 32.77
CA GLY A 700 -18.54 -15.49 33.15
C GLY A 700 -19.53 -14.79 32.21
N LEU A 701 -20.42 -15.52 31.58
CA LEU A 701 -21.44 -15.00 30.67
C LEU A 701 -22.81 -15.08 31.33
N ARG A 702 -23.64 -14.06 31.08
CA ARG A 702 -25.03 -14.03 31.52
C ARG A 702 -25.90 -13.54 30.37
N GLY A 703 -26.94 -14.30 30.02
CA GLY A 703 -27.90 -13.97 28.95
C GLY A 703 -28.68 -15.22 28.57
N VAL A 704 -29.73 -15.03 27.77
CA VAL A 704 -30.61 -16.12 27.32
C VAL A 704 -30.12 -16.71 25.99
N SER A 705 -29.32 -15.97 25.23
CA SER A 705 -28.78 -16.43 23.94
C SER A 705 -27.54 -17.27 24.12
N THR A 706 -27.39 -18.30 23.30
CA THR A 706 -26.16 -19.10 23.20
C THR A 706 -25.08 -18.44 22.34
N VAL A 707 -25.44 -17.35 21.63
CA VAL A 707 -24.51 -16.62 20.76
C VAL A 707 -24.29 -15.22 21.34
N PHE A 708 -23.07 -14.92 21.73
CA PHE A 708 -22.63 -13.63 22.27
C PHE A 708 -21.80 -12.87 21.24
N PRO A 709 -21.97 -11.54 21.10
CA PRO A 709 -21.11 -10.74 20.23
C PRO A 709 -19.63 -10.92 20.60
N PHE A 710 -18.79 -11.04 19.58
CA PHE A 710 -17.33 -11.17 19.79
C PHE A 710 -16.78 -10.02 20.62
N GLU A 711 -17.25 -8.80 20.41
CA GLU A 711 -16.79 -7.60 21.09
C GLU A 711 -17.18 -7.55 22.57
N LEU A 712 -18.21 -8.28 22.98
CA LEU A 712 -18.63 -8.36 24.39
C LEU A 712 -17.55 -9.03 25.24
N THR A 713 -16.89 -10.08 24.72
CA THR A 713 -15.86 -10.86 25.41
C THR A 713 -14.45 -10.62 24.86
N GLY A 714 -14.31 -9.94 23.71
CA GLY A 714 -13.09 -9.86 22.94
C GLY A 714 -12.68 -11.24 22.39
N GLY A 715 -13.66 -12.08 22.05
CA GLY A 715 -13.46 -13.45 21.53
C GLY A 715 -13.00 -14.47 22.58
N ARG A 716 -13.07 -14.14 23.88
CA ARG A 716 -12.80 -15.10 24.95
C ARG A 716 -13.99 -16.03 25.12
N VAL A 717 -13.70 -17.29 25.42
CA VAL A 717 -14.71 -18.30 25.70
C VAL A 717 -15.09 -18.30 27.18
N GLU A 718 -16.31 -18.74 27.48
CA GLU A 718 -16.78 -18.89 28.86
C GLU A 718 -15.92 -19.88 29.66
N GLY A 719 -15.72 -19.58 30.94
CA GLY A 719 -14.93 -20.39 31.86
C GLY A 719 -13.48 -19.92 31.97
N LYS A 720 -12.58 -20.85 32.22
CA LYS A 720 -11.17 -20.58 32.48
C LYS A 720 -10.31 -20.94 31.27
N THR A 721 -9.53 -19.99 30.81
CA THR A 721 -8.54 -20.16 29.74
C THR A 721 -7.15 -19.85 30.26
N TRP A 722 -6.19 -20.69 29.93
CA TRP A 722 -4.79 -20.44 30.14
C TRP A 722 -4.12 -20.16 28.81
N VAL A 723 -3.33 -19.09 28.77
CA VAL A 723 -2.53 -18.71 27.58
C VAL A 723 -1.10 -18.51 28.07
N TRP A 724 -0.12 -19.10 27.37
CA TRP A 724 1.29 -18.87 27.68
C TRP A 724 2.08 -18.64 26.39
N ARG A 725 3.10 -17.82 26.51
CA ARG A 725 3.99 -17.45 25.42
C ARG A 725 5.41 -17.45 25.91
N ALA A 726 6.33 -17.95 25.10
CA ALA A 726 7.76 -17.82 25.33
C ALA A 726 8.44 -17.43 24.04
N GLY A 727 9.31 -16.43 24.09
CA GLY A 727 10.06 -15.93 22.94
C GLY A 727 11.54 -15.81 23.28
N LEU A 728 12.39 -16.20 22.35
CA LEU A 728 13.82 -16.01 22.38
C LEU A 728 14.23 -15.27 21.11
N ASP A 729 14.85 -14.11 21.26
CA ASP A 729 15.59 -13.42 20.22
C ASP A 729 17.07 -13.47 20.57
N TYR A 730 17.90 -14.11 19.75
CA TYR A 730 19.31 -14.30 20.05
C TYR A 730 20.18 -14.02 18.84
N ARG A 731 21.15 -13.12 18.98
CA ARG A 731 22.18 -12.85 17.99
C ARG A 731 23.34 -13.81 18.19
N VAL A 732 23.40 -14.85 17.35
CA VAL A 732 24.46 -15.88 17.40
C VAL A 732 25.81 -15.29 17.01
N THR A 733 25.81 -14.45 15.95
CA THR A 733 26.98 -13.68 15.49
C THR A 733 26.48 -12.30 14.99
N GLN A 734 27.40 -11.44 14.56
CA GLN A 734 27.02 -10.18 13.91
C GLN A 734 26.22 -10.39 12.59
N PHE A 735 26.28 -11.56 11.99
CA PHE A 735 25.62 -11.92 10.74
C PHE A 735 24.47 -12.91 10.91
N ILE A 736 24.30 -13.53 12.08
CA ILE A 736 23.28 -14.58 12.30
C ILE A 736 22.43 -14.23 13.50
N GLN A 737 21.12 -14.18 13.28
CA GLN A 737 20.11 -14.01 14.33
C GLN A 737 19.18 -15.22 14.35
N ALA A 738 18.92 -15.75 15.53
CA ALA A 738 17.94 -16.80 15.78
C ALA A 738 16.76 -16.25 16.56
N THR A 739 15.54 -16.56 16.11
CA THR A 739 14.30 -16.21 16.80
C THR A 739 13.49 -17.48 17.02
N MET A 740 12.99 -17.68 18.22
CA MET A 740 12.11 -18.80 18.56
C MET A 740 10.90 -18.25 19.31
N ASN A 741 9.70 -18.63 18.89
CA ASN A 741 8.44 -18.31 19.54
C ASN A 741 7.69 -19.61 19.83
N TYR A 742 7.16 -19.71 21.03
CA TYR A 742 6.32 -20.79 21.47
C TYR A 742 5.08 -20.23 22.15
N ASP A 743 3.92 -20.59 21.62
CA ASP A 743 2.62 -20.19 22.13
C ASP A 743 1.84 -21.44 22.52
N GLY A 744 1.12 -21.37 23.63
CA GLY A 744 0.22 -22.41 24.03
C GLY A 744 -1.05 -21.87 24.66
N ARG A 745 -2.15 -22.61 24.54
CA ARG A 745 -3.43 -22.28 25.17
C ARG A 745 -4.20 -23.53 25.58
N SER A 746 -4.98 -23.38 26.63
CA SER A 746 -5.94 -24.39 27.10
C SER A 746 -7.26 -23.69 27.41
N GLU A 747 -8.30 -23.96 26.66
CA GLU A 747 -9.61 -23.30 26.72
C GLU A 747 -10.66 -24.24 27.30
N GLY A 748 -11.33 -23.86 28.40
CA GLY A 748 -12.54 -24.52 28.90
C GLY A 748 -12.41 -26.05 29.10
N GLY A 749 -11.25 -26.57 29.45
CA GLY A 749 -11.00 -28.03 29.61
C GLY A 749 -10.79 -28.78 28.29
N ARG A 750 -10.69 -28.09 27.15
CA ARG A 750 -10.28 -28.67 25.87
C ARG A 750 -8.80 -29.06 25.88
N GLN A 751 -8.41 -29.92 24.94
CA GLN A 751 -6.98 -30.29 24.80
C GLN A 751 -6.14 -29.04 24.52
N PRO A 752 -4.98 -28.90 25.17
CA PRO A 752 -4.08 -27.77 24.93
C PRO A 752 -3.61 -27.72 23.47
N VAL A 753 -3.57 -26.52 22.91
CA VAL A 753 -3.01 -26.26 21.59
C VAL A 753 -1.65 -25.63 21.76
N HIS A 754 -0.65 -26.14 21.07
CA HIS A 754 0.73 -25.70 21.11
C HIS A 754 1.18 -25.30 19.72
N THR A 755 1.82 -24.14 19.58
CA THR A 755 2.42 -23.66 18.33
C THR A 755 3.86 -23.26 18.59
N ALA A 756 4.81 -23.80 17.84
CA ALA A 756 6.21 -23.40 17.91
C ALA A 756 6.70 -22.96 16.53
N ARG A 757 7.43 -21.85 16.49
CA ARG A 757 8.08 -21.34 15.31
C ARG A 757 9.53 -20.98 15.65
N ALA A 758 10.46 -21.48 14.84
CA ALA A 758 11.86 -21.11 14.89
C ALA A 758 12.29 -20.54 13.53
N GLU A 759 13.07 -19.48 13.57
CA GLU A 759 13.58 -18.80 12.37
C GLU A 759 15.05 -18.44 12.62
N VAL A 760 15.88 -18.69 11.62
CA VAL A 760 17.27 -18.25 11.61
C VAL A 760 17.47 -17.36 10.38
N ARG A 761 17.95 -16.14 10.59
CA ARG A 761 18.27 -15.17 9.53
C ARG A 761 19.77 -14.98 9.46
N ALA A 762 20.31 -15.08 8.28
CA ALA A 762 21.69 -14.74 7.98
C ALA A 762 21.73 -13.47 7.11
N PHE A 763 22.61 -12.53 7.46
CA PHE A 763 22.83 -11.28 6.74
C PHE A 763 24.23 -11.37 6.08
N PHE A 764 24.30 -11.33 4.76
CA PHE A 764 25.55 -11.46 3.98
C PHE A 764 25.97 -10.14 3.37
#